data_0fff75cb73c780e6cfed507d836f2fc0
#
_entry.id   0fff75cb73c780e6cfed507d836f2fc0
#
_cell.length_a   1.000
_cell.length_b   1.000
_cell.length_c   1.000
_cell.angle_alpha   90.00
_cell.angle_beta   90.00
_cell.angle_gamma   90.00
#
_symmetry.space_group_name_H-M   'P 1'
#
loop_
_entity.id
_entity.type
_entity.pdbx_description
1 polymer ?
#
loop_
_entity_poly.entity_id
_entity_poly.type
_entity_poly.pdbx_seq_one_letter_code
_entity_poly.pdbx_strand_id
1 'polypeptide(L)'
;MSGIDATNTMDAVSGANATSAANATRAADTVSAAARPLVLLCECAGTMANIDFAALETRLASQADVRRGAHWCARQGQARLLELLEGDPRRPVFAGCSRDFSDRRFQRLAARGLRLETADIREGCSWVHGDDTATVTDKAARIVLVAMAYPGAWADTLARTHRVDSVLVIGGGVSGTQAAVELAQMGHRVDLVERRPFLGGRAARIGTVFPTNDCGQCLPTTDAQAGTRKCFHRNVAIDDPDLHIWRRTTVEAVTGRPGEFEVALKRLPNIVTAECINCSTCETVCPEPSSDGTRKAIFAEFYDGRVLRTVDLDTCTFCGACAKECPVQAIDFSQSPERTTVKAGAVLTAVGCDPSPAALIAHLGYGHDNVVTQTEFAEMMDDWTAMASVGRTPAREVVMVQCAGSRDRRRLPHCSRLCCMIALKHSTRLKRLFPEMKVTICYLELRTAGIGYENWYLEARRTGVEFLRGTPPSVQFDEHGRPVIEVEDMTAAEKKTLRPALVVLSNGMVPAREVARLAGVLGIDRNEDGFVEILDRKNRATETTREGVFVCGSAAGPKALVECNTEASAVAAEIHNFLGSAGRRMSPASTVRAAACVGCDVCESMCPFGAINRIERPAQAPRPAEVDGDGRLAVIDAETCRACGICAANCPEMAIEHHLSDEDLTGRLRLLAGDVERPVIGFYCKECAGAAIALSGLRHDAYPANVCLVELPCLGRVSALHIVEAARLGAAGVFLAGCAEGRCQFRAGDTSAGAQAALAEELLAAAGLPMPLELWHLCAVDRGSVGRRIRLFCARAQGDEAAAAMLVSETDRVDRATSAGDAARGAGGAGGAA
;
A
#
# COMPACT_ATOMS: atom_id res chain seq x y z
N MET A 1 34.48 9.43 -19.49
CA MET A 1 34.45 10.44 -20.57
C MET A 1 34.08 9.73 -21.85
N SER A 2 32.81 9.74 -22.20
CA SER A 2 32.26 9.58 -23.56
C SER A 2 30.79 9.94 -23.45
N GLY A 3 30.37 10.95 -24.22
CA GLY A 3 29.08 11.62 -24.14
C GLY A 3 27.93 10.66 -24.48
N ILE A 4 26.91 10.72 -23.67
CA ILE A 4 25.59 10.20 -24.00
C ILE A 4 24.89 11.33 -24.74
N ASP A 5 24.54 11.05 -25.98
CA ASP A 5 23.96 11.98 -26.93
C ASP A 5 22.58 12.47 -26.42
N ALA A 6 22.56 13.70 -25.94
CA ALA A 6 21.38 14.36 -25.39
C ALA A 6 20.35 14.78 -26.47
N THR A 7 20.64 14.52 -27.75
CA THR A 7 19.82 15.00 -28.87
C THR A 7 18.58 14.15 -29.14
N ASN A 8 18.55 12.86 -28.75
CA ASN A 8 17.43 11.98 -29.06
C ASN A 8 16.24 12.06 -28.07
N THR A 9 16.45 12.73 -26.92
CA THR A 9 15.37 12.98 -25.94
C THR A 9 14.66 14.31 -26.15
N MET A 10 15.29 15.24 -26.89
CA MET A 10 14.71 16.56 -27.14
C MET A 10 13.62 16.54 -28.23
N ASP A 11 13.76 15.70 -29.26
CA ASP A 11 12.75 15.60 -30.32
C ASP A 11 11.44 14.94 -29.85
N ALA A 12 11.49 14.06 -28.86
CA ALA A 12 10.30 13.48 -28.26
C ALA A 12 9.52 14.46 -27.35
N VAL A 13 10.22 15.41 -26.71
CA VAL A 13 9.59 16.39 -25.80
C VAL A 13 9.04 17.59 -26.58
N SER A 14 9.74 18.03 -27.65
CA SER A 14 9.26 19.12 -28.50
C SER A 14 8.11 18.68 -29.41
N GLY A 15 8.11 17.45 -29.89
CA GLY A 15 7.04 16.87 -30.70
C GLY A 15 5.75 16.63 -29.91
N ALA A 16 5.83 16.20 -28.65
CA ALA A 16 4.66 15.96 -27.82
C ALA A 16 3.97 17.25 -27.36
N ASN A 17 4.74 18.30 -27.03
CA ASN A 17 4.16 19.57 -26.60
C ASN A 17 3.62 20.39 -27.76
N ALA A 18 4.25 20.36 -28.94
CA ALA A 18 3.76 21.08 -30.13
C ALA A 18 2.52 20.41 -30.75
N THR A 19 2.44 19.07 -30.74
CA THR A 19 1.25 18.35 -31.21
C THR A 19 0.08 18.39 -30.21
N SER A 20 0.35 18.48 -28.89
CA SER A 20 -0.70 18.64 -27.87
C SER A 20 -1.33 20.04 -27.92
N ALA A 21 -0.54 21.10 -28.05
CA ALA A 21 -1.07 22.45 -28.19
C ALA A 21 -1.75 22.68 -29.55
N ALA A 22 -1.22 22.11 -30.65
CA ALA A 22 -1.84 22.18 -31.95
C ALA A 22 -3.09 21.31 -32.10
N ASN A 23 -3.19 20.20 -31.36
CA ASN A 23 -4.41 19.39 -31.32
C ASN A 23 -5.47 19.95 -30.35
N ALA A 24 -5.07 20.64 -29.29
CA ALA A 24 -6.03 21.34 -28.42
C ALA A 24 -6.64 22.56 -29.14
N THR A 25 -5.84 23.33 -29.91
CA THR A 25 -6.35 24.43 -30.74
C THR A 25 -7.11 23.94 -31.96
N ARG A 26 -6.71 22.82 -32.58
CA ARG A 26 -7.50 22.25 -33.70
C ARG A 26 -8.80 21.59 -33.25
N ALA A 27 -8.90 21.07 -32.01
CA ALA A 27 -10.16 20.58 -31.47
C ALA A 27 -11.11 21.74 -31.06
N ALA A 28 -10.56 22.92 -30.76
CA ALA A 28 -11.35 24.11 -30.48
C ALA A 28 -11.82 24.82 -31.77
N ASP A 29 -11.06 24.76 -32.85
CA ASP A 29 -11.37 25.49 -34.11
C ASP A 29 -12.24 24.70 -35.11
N THR A 30 -12.60 23.44 -34.82
CA THR A 30 -13.52 22.63 -35.66
C THR A 30 -14.91 22.37 -35.04
N VAL A 31 -15.22 22.98 -33.87
CA VAL A 31 -16.61 23.06 -33.44
C VAL A 31 -17.32 24.18 -34.20
N SER A 32 -17.85 23.79 -35.32
CA SER A 32 -18.87 24.53 -36.06
C SER A 32 -19.85 25.17 -35.10
N ALA A 33 -20.25 26.41 -35.36
CA ALA A 33 -21.22 27.26 -34.70
C ALA A 33 -22.13 26.51 -33.72
N ALA A 34 -21.80 26.64 -32.47
CA ALA A 34 -22.33 26.08 -31.21
C ALA A 34 -23.66 25.33 -31.31
N ALA A 35 -23.63 24.03 -31.53
CA ALA A 35 -24.77 23.18 -31.23
C ALA A 35 -25.01 23.27 -29.71
N ARG A 36 -26.22 23.68 -29.31
CA ARG A 36 -26.60 23.83 -27.89
C ARG A 36 -26.36 22.50 -27.13
N PRO A 37 -25.86 22.52 -25.88
CA PRO A 37 -25.68 21.31 -25.09
C PRO A 37 -26.97 20.48 -25.01
N LEU A 38 -26.87 19.17 -25.03
CA LEU A 38 -28.01 18.28 -24.84
C LEU A 38 -28.17 17.92 -23.37
N VAL A 39 -29.34 18.18 -22.80
CA VAL A 39 -29.69 17.84 -21.42
C VAL A 39 -30.77 16.78 -21.38
N LEU A 40 -30.52 15.68 -20.68
CA LEU A 40 -31.45 14.57 -20.49
C LEU A 40 -32.02 14.65 -19.06
N LEU A 41 -33.20 15.25 -18.91
CA LEU A 41 -33.90 15.32 -17.62
C LEU A 41 -34.58 13.99 -17.31
N CYS A 42 -34.27 13.40 -16.15
CA CYS A 42 -34.88 12.18 -15.66
C CYS A 42 -35.79 12.46 -14.48
N GLU A 43 -37.11 12.21 -14.59
CA GLU A 43 -38.07 12.35 -13.51
C GLU A 43 -37.99 11.25 -12.46
N CYS A 44 -37.22 10.20 -12.75
CA CYS A 44 -37.04 9.03 -11.88
C CYS A 44 -38.39 8.42 -11.42
N ALA A 45 -39.33 8.26 -12.37
CA ALA A 45 -40.69 7.75 -12.16
C ALA A 45 -41.49 8.51 -11.10
N GLY A 46 -41.32 9.84 -11.01
CA GLY A 46 -42.04 10.72 -10.07
C GLY A 46 -41.50 10.72 -8.63
N THR A 47 -40.34 10.08 -8.38
CA THR A 47 -39.77 10.08 -7.01
C THR A 47 -39.14 11.39 -6.58
N MET A 48 -39.04 12.37 -7.46
CA MET A 48 -38.54 13.73 -7.20
C MET A 48 -39.70 14.73 -7.24
N ALA A 49 -40.70 14.54 -6.38
CA ALA A 49 -41.95 15.29 -6.40
C ALA A 49 -41.80 16.78 -6.02
N ASN A 50 -40.68 17.15 -5.39
CA ASN A 50 -40.36 18.52 -5.01
C ASN A 50 -39.52 19.27 -6.06
N ILE A 51 -39.39 18.76 -7.29
CA ILE A 51 -38.85 19.48 -8.43
C ILE A 51 -39.98 19.76 -9.44
N ASP A 52 -40.17 21.00 -9.78
CA ASP A 52 -41.03 21.38 -10.92
C ASP A 52 -40.23 21.21 -12.22
N PHE A 53 -40.41 20.06 -12.87
CA PHE A 53 -39.74 19.75 -14.11
C PHE A 53 -40.14 20.63 -15.31
N ALA A 54 -41.31 21.23 -15.29
CA ALA A 54 -41.74 22.14 -16.35
C ALA A 54 -41.03 23.50 -16.22
N ALA A 55 -40.93 24.01 -14.99
CA ALA A 55 -40.18 25.21 -14.68
C ALA A 55 -38.65 24.98 -14.96
N LEU A 56 -38.12 23.84 -14.54
CA LEU A 56 -36.72 23.45 -14.79
C LEU A 56 -36.40 23.38 -16.30
N GLU A 57 -37.23 22.71 -17.09
CA GLU A 57 -37.12 22.61 -18.53
C GLU A 57 -37.15 24.00 -19.19
N THR A 58 -38.12 24.85 -18.82
CA THR A 58 -38.25 26.21 -19.32
C THR A 58 -36.98 27.05 -19.04
N ARG A 59 -36.42 26.94 -17.82
CA ARG A 59 -35.22 27.67 -17.41
C ARG A 59 -33.98 27.23 -18.20
N LEU A 60 -33.83 25.95 -18.47
CA LEU A 60 -32.69 25.38 -19.23
C LEU A 60 -32.87 25.57 -20.74
N ALA A 61 -34.11 25.69 -21.27
CA ALA A 61 -34.42 25.75 -22.69
C ALA A 61 -33.74 26.92 -23.41
N SER A 62 -33.41 28.03 -22.70
CA SER A 62 -32.66 29.14 -23.27
C SER A 62 -31.21 28.80 -23.63
N GLN A 63 -30.60 27.81 -22.95
CA GLN A 63 -29.17 27.46 -23.01
C GLN A 63 -28.90 26.07 -23.55
N ALA A 64 -29.90 25.16 -23.54
CA ALA A 64 -29.73 23.76 -23.89
C ALA A 64 -30.87 23.23 -24.76
N ASP A 65 -30.60 22.12 -25.46
CA ASP A 65 -31.61 21.23 -26.04
C ASP A 65 -32.03 20.23 -24.95
N VAL A 66 -33.24 20.40 -24.37
CA VAL A 66 -33.70 19.62 -23.23
C VAL A 66 -34.58 18.47 -23.70
N ARG A 67 -34.30 17.26 -23.21
CA ARG A 67 -35.12 16.06 -23.44
C ARG A 67 -35.56 15.48 -22.10
N ARG A 68 -36.82 15.45 -21.86
CA ARG A 68 -37.44 14.94 -20.63
C ARG A 68 -37.86 13.49 -20.79
N GLY A 69 -37.70 12.68 -19.75
CA GLY A 69 -38.13 11.30 -19.71
C GLY A 69 -38.37 10.78 -18.30
N ALA A 70 -39.37 9.92 -18.13
CA ALA A 70 -39.76 9.41 -16.83
C ALA A 70 -38.62 8.58 -16.15
N HIS A 71 -37.89 7.79 -16.93
CA HIS A 71 -36.79 6.97 -16.44
C HIS A 71 -35.87 6.50 -17.56
N TRP A 72 -34.82 7.26 -17.83
CA TRP A 72 -33.83 6.95 -18.87
C TRP A 72 -33.02 5.68 -18.59
N CYS A 73 -32.87 5.28 -17.31
CA CYS A 73 -32.09 4.11 -16.90
C CYS A 73 -32.83 2.78 -17.12
N ALA A 74 -34.14 2.78 -17.38
CA ALA A 74 -34.89 1.58 -17.71
C ALA A 74 -34.58 1.07 -19.13
N ARG A 75 -34.87 -0.20 -19.40
CA ARG A 75 -34.53 -0.86 -20.68
C ARG A 75 -35.04 -0.08 -21.91
N GLN A 76 -36.28 0.40 -21.85
CA GLN A 76 -36.87 1.22 -22.92
C GLN A 76 -36.23 2.61 -23.02
N GLY A 77 -35.92 3.23 -21.87
CA GLY A 77 -35.22 4.50 -21.81
C GLY A 77 -33.81 4.41 -22.40
N GLN A 78 -33.07 3.34 -22.11
CA GLN A 78 -31.73 3.13 -22.66
C GLN A 78 -31.79 2.88 -24.19
N ALA A 79 -32.82 2.17 -24.70
CA ALA A 79 -32.99 2.01 -26.15
C ALA A 79 -33.24 3.36 -26.84
N ARG A 80 -34.13 4.18 -26.26
CA ARG A 80 -34.43 5.52 -26.78
C ARG A 80 -33.20 6.45 -26.68
N LEU A 81 -32.36 6.32 -25.64
CA LEU A 81 -31.09 7.06 -25.54
C LEU A 81 -30.13 6.69 -26.67
N LEU A 82 -30.02 5.41 -26.98
CA LEU A 82 -29.15 4.98 -28.08
C LEU A 82 -29.61 5.58 -29.42
N GLU A 83 -30.91 5.54 -29.71
CA GLU A 83 -31.48 6.14 -30.90
C GLU A 83 -31.27 7.67 -30.94
N LEU A 84 -31.44 8.33 -29.80
CA LEU A 84 -31.27 9.79 -29.69
C LEU A 84 -29.83 10.24 -29.87
N LEU A 85 -28.88 9.43 -29.43
CA LEU A 85 -27.44 9.75 -29.46
C LEU A 85 -26.72 9.17 -30.69
N GLU A 86 -27.40 8.42 -31.53
CA GLU A 86 -26.83 7.88 -32.76
C GLU A 86 -26.52 9.02 -33.73
N GLY A 87 -25.23 9.21 -34.03
CA GLY A 87 -24.76 10.30 -34.90
C GLY A 87 -24.72 11.69 -34.26
N ASP A 88 -25.10 11.84 -33.01
CA ASP A 88 -24.99 13.12 -32.27
C ASP A 88 -23.58 13.25 -31.67
N PRO A 89 -22.76 14.24 -32.06
CA PRO A 89 -21.42 14.43 -31.54
C PRO A 89 -21.40 15.08 -30.18
N ARG A 90 -22.55 15.57 -29.68
CA ARG A 90 -22.65 16.26 -28.40
C ARG A 90 -22.49 15.28 -27.23
N ARG A 91 -21.82 15.74 -26.20
CA ARG A 91 -21.75 15.01 -24.94
C ARG A 91 -22.97 15.42 -24.07
N PRO A 92 -23.92 14.52 -23.83
CA PRO A 92 -25.13 14.89 -23.13
C PRO A 92 -24.89 14.98 -21.61
N VAL A 93 -25.58 15.93 -20.97
CA VAL A 93 -25.68 16.04 -19.52
C VAL A 93 -26.90 15.25 -19.05
N PHE A 94 -26.70 14.23 -18.28
CA PHE A 94 -27.73 13.46 -17.61
C PHE A 94 -28.08 14.09 -16.27
N ALA A 95 -29.22 14.70 -16.17
CA ALA A 95 -29.75 15.28 -14.94
C ALA A 95 -30.73 14.29 -14.30
N GLY A 96 -30.32 13.66 -13.20
CA GLY A 96 -31.08 12.57 -12.56
C GLY A 96 -30.40 12.11 -11.26
N CYS A 97 -30.11 10.82 -11.18
CA CYS A 97 -29.45 10.22 -10.04
C CYS A 97 -27.93 10.53 -10.01
N SER A 98 -27.31 10.26 -8.86
CA SER A 98 -25.88 10.44 -8.63
C SER A 98 -25.03 9.68 -9.65
N ARG A 99 -23.76 10.09 -9.82
CA ARG A 99 -22.81 9.46 -10.74
C ARG A 99 -22.62 7.99 -10.45
N ASP A 100 -22.43 7.60 -9.20
CA ASP A 100 -22.22 6.21 -8.81
C ASP A 100 -23.40 5.30 -9.19
N PHE A 101 -24.61 5.83 -9.14
CA PHE A 101 -25.79 5.11 -9.53
C PHE A 101 -25.98 5.11 -11.06
N SER A 102 -25.78 6.23 -11.72
CA SER A 102 -25.92 6.37 -13.18
C SER A 102 -24.87 5.56 -13.93
N ASP A 103 -23.61 5.58 -13.52
CA ASP A 103 -22.54 4.85 -14.17
C ASP A 103 -22.80 3.33 -14.20
N ARG A 104 -23.32 2.78 -13.09
CA ARG A 104 -23.72 1.36 -13.02
C ARG A 104 -24.88 1.04 -13.97
N ARG A 105 -25.83 1.96 -14.12
CA ARG A 105 -27.02 1.78 -14.97
C ARG A 105 -26.69 1.93 -16.46
N PHE A 106 -25.77 2.82 -16.80
CA PHE A 106 -25.43 3.14 -18.19
C PHE A 106 -24.16 2.44 -18.70
N GLN A 107 -23.67 1.40 -18.03
CA GLN A 107 -22.48 0.63 -18.45
C GLN A 107 -22.56 0.16 -19.92
N ARG A 108 -23.77 -0.21 -20.40
CA ARG A 108 -23.97 -0.64 -21.79
C ARG A 108 -23.77 0.50 -22.80
N LEU A 109 -24.10 1.74 -22.42
CA LEU A 109 -23.83 2.92 -23.24
C LEU A 109 -22.34 3.22 -23.24
N ALA A 110 -21.70 3.18 -22.08
CA ALA A 110 -20.26 3.38 -21.95
C ALA A 110 -19.46 2.34 -22.76
N ALA A 111 -19.89 1.08 -22.81
CA ALA A 111 -19.28 0.03 -23.62
C ALA A 111 -19.35 0.32 -25.15
N ARG A 112 -20.28 1.17 -25.57
CA ARG A 112 -20.40 1.68 -26.97
C ARG A 112 -19.72 3.02 -27.19
N GLY A 113 -18.91 3.49 -26.23
CA GLY A 113 -18.22 4.78 -26.32
C GLY A 113 -19.09 5.99 -25.96
N LEU A 114 -20.37 5.81 -25.63
CA LEU A 114 -21.27 6.89 -25.25
C LEU A 114 -21.09 7.21 -23.76
N ARG A 115 -20.71 8.43 -23.48
CA ARG A 115 -20.50 8.92 -22.10
C ARG A 115 -21.44 10.06 -21.78
N LEU A 116 -21.98 10.02 -20.56
CA LEU A 116 -22.87 11.05 -20.04
C LEU A 116 -22.11 11.87 -19.00
N GLU A 117 -22.28 13.19 -19.03
CA GLU A 117 -21.94 14.01 -17.88
C GLU A 117 -23.10 13.95 -16.89
N THR A 118 -22.86 13.82 -15.59
CA THR A 118 -23.93 13.62 -14.60
C THR A 118 -24.16 14.86 -13.76
N ALA A 119 -25.42 15.27 -13.68
CA ALA A 119 -25.92 16.28 -12.76
C ALA A 119 -26.83 15.59 -11.74
N ASP A 120 -26.39 15.47 -10.49
CA ASP A 120 -27.13 14.80 -9.42
C ASP A 120 -28.22 15.71 -8.86
N ILE A 121 -29.41 15.61 -9.43
CA ILE A 121 -30.62 16.33 -8.97
C ILE A 121 -31.51 15.45 -8.10
N ARG A 122 -31.17 14.20 -7.85
CA ARG A 122 -31.93 13.27 -7.04
C ARG A 122 -31.34 13.12 -5.64
N GLU A 123 -30.24 12.38 -5.49
CA GLU A 123 -29.61 12.11 -4.19
C GLU A 123 -28.97 13.36 -3.59
N GLY A 124 -28.39 14.21 -4.42
CA GLY A 124 -27.74 15.47 -3.99
C GLY A 124 -28.67 16.68 -3.94
N CYS A 125 -29.93 16.53 -4.34
CA CYS A 125 -30.90 17.66 -4.38
C CYS A 125 -32.26 17.25 -3.88
N SER A 126 -33.14 16.67 -4.72
CA SER A 126 -34.55 16.41 -4.39
C SER A 126 -34.74 15.59 -3.10
N TRP A 127 -33.98 14.53 -2.94
CA TRP A 127 -34.16 13.60 -1.82
C TRP A 127 -33.59 14.08 -0.48
N VAL A 128 -32.77 15.09 -0.51
CA VAL A 128 -32.12 15.64 0.69
C VAL A 128 -32.60 17.03 1.10
N HIS A 129 -33.57 17.59 0.37
CA HIS A 129 -34.14 18.89 0.72
C HIS A 129 -35.64 18.77 1.01
N GLY A 130 -36.01 19.27 2.19
CA GLY A 130 -37.41 19.41 2.58
C GLY A 130 -37.97 20.82 2.32
N ASP A 131 -37.21 21.66 1.58
CA ASP A 131 -37.59 23.04 1.25
C ASP A 131 -38.71 23.08 0.22
N ASP A 132 -39.24 24.29 -0.06
CA ASP A 132 -40.27 24.47 -1.07
C ASP A 132 -39.79 24.09 -2.50
N THR A 133 -40.75 23.74 -3.34
CA THR A 133 -40.49 23.29 -4.71
C THR A 133 -39.74 24.33 -5.55
N ALA A 134 -39.92 25.63 -5.32
CA ALA A 134 -39.22 26.65 -6.08
C ALA A 134 -37.74 26.67 -5.75
N THR A 135 -37.37 26.62 -4.47
CA THR A 135 -35.98 26.58 -3.98
C THR A 135 -35.27 25.34 -4.46
N VAL A 136 -35.90 24.15 -4.38
CA VAL A 136 -35.32 22.89 -4.83
C VAL A 136 -35.14 22.85 -6.35
N THR A 137 -36.11 23.38 -7.12
CA THR A 137 -36.04 23.49 -8.59
C THR A 137 -34.93 24.45 -9.02
N ASP A 138 -34.76 25.56 -8.32
CA ASP A 138 -33.66 26.50 -8.54
C ASP A 138 -32.29 25.85 -8.32
N LYS A 139 -32.14 25.10 -7.24
CA LYS A 139 -30.93 24.38 -6.95
C LYS A 139 -30.65 23.32 -8.02
N ALA A 140 -31.67 22.57 -8.42
CA ALA A 140 -31.52 21.57 -9.51
C ALA A 140 -31.06 22.26 -10.81
N ALA A 141 -31.58 23.43 -11.14
CA ALA A 141 -31.13 24.16 -12.33
C ALA A 141 -29.64 24.56 -12.22
N ARG A 142 -29.18 25.08 -11.08
CA ARG A 142 -27.77 25.42 -10.86
C ARG A 142 -26.86 24.21 -11.02
N ILE A 143 -27.23 23.04 -10.47
CA ILE A 143 -26.47 21.78 -10.61
C ILE A 143 -26.36 21.39 -12.08
N VAL A 144 -27.43 21.46 -12.86
CA VAL A 144 -27.42 21.16 -14.30
C VAL A 144 -26.57 22.17 -15.06
N LEU A 145 -26.69 23.47 -14.78
CA LEU A 145 -25.86 24.51 -15.41
C LEU A 145 -24.38 24.31 -15.15
N VAL A 146 -24.00 23.90 -13.95
CA VAL A 146 -22.59 23.55 -13.64
C VAL A 146 -22.10 22.37 -14.48
N ALA A 147 -22.91 21.31 -14.61
CA ALA A 147 -22.53 20.16 -15.41
C ALA A 147 -22.44 20.50 -16.92
N MET A 148 -23.22 21.45 -17.39
CA MET A 148 -23.16 21.96 -18.77
C MET A 148 -21.91 22.82 -19.02
N ALA A 149 -21.62 23.75 -18.11
CA ALA A 149 -20.55 24.73 -18.26
C ALA A 149 -19.16 24.14 -17.99
N TYR A 150 -19.08 23.20 -17.06
CA TYR A 150 -17.82 22.59 -16.58
C TYR A 150 -17.90 21.07 -16.62
N PRO A 151 -18.04 20.45 -17.82
CA PRO A 151 -18.06 18.99 -17.92
C PRO A 151 -16.74 18.41 -17.42
N GLY A 152 -16.80 17.26 -16.77
CA GLY A 152 -15.59 16.59 -16.29
C GLY A 152 -14.64 16.28 -17.44
N ALA A 153 -13.36 16.59 -17.29
CA ALA A 153 -12.35 16.20 -18.26
C ALA A 153 -12.13 14.69 -18.19
N TRP A 154 -12.56 13.98 -19.21
CA TRP A 154 -12.26 12.57 -19.41
C TRP A 154 -11.11 12.46 -20.39
N ALA A 155 -10.12 11.63 -20.09
CA ALA A 155 -9.13 11.31 -21.09
C ALA A 155 -9.79 10.46 -22.18
N ASP A 156 -10.03 11.05 -23.34
CA ASP A 156 -10.51 10.31 -24.51
C ASP A 156 -9.44 9.39 -25.10
N THR A 157 -8.21 9.62 -24.73
CA THR A 157 -7.05 8.83 -25.11
C THR A 157 -6.58 7.96 -23.97
N LEU A 158 -6.87 6.68 -24.06
CA LEU A 158 -6.15 5.65 -23.32
C LEU A 158 -4.72 5.61 -23.88
N ALA A 159 -3.81 6.39 -23.31
CA ALA A 159 -2.39 6.19 -23.55
C ALA A 159 -2.06 4.78 -23.07
N ARG A 160 -1.81 3.86 -24.01
CA ARG A 160 -1.26 2.55 -23.71
C ARG A 160 0.19 2.76 -23.35
N THR A 161 0.52 2.66 -22.08
CA THR A 161 1.91 2.60 -21.63
C THR A 161 2.47 1.25 -22.07
N HIS A 162 3.52 1.27 -22.87
CA HIS A 162 4.27 0.05 -23.15
C HIS A 162 4.97 -0.38 -21.87
N ARG A 163 4.73 -1.62 -21.43
CA ARG A 163 5.44 -2.23 -20.29
C ARG A 163 6.34 -3.34 -20.79
N VAL A 164 7.54 -3.39 -20.25
CA VAL A 164 8.49 -4.48 -20.50
C VAL A 164 7.94 -5.74 -19.85
N ASP A 165 7.79 -6.81 -20.61
CA ASP A 165 7.27 -8.09 -20.13
C ASP A 165 8.36 -8.90 -19.43
N SER A 166 8.87 -8.36 -18.35
CA SER A 166 9.84 -9.03 -17.49
C SER A 166 9.70 -8.57 -16.04
N VAL A 167 10.09 -9.43 -15.11
CA VAL A 167 10.01 -9.19 -13.67
C VAL A 167 11.37 -9.41 -13.02
N LEU A 168 11.81 -8.45 -12.21
CA LEU A 168 12.93 -8.66 -11.30
C LEU A 168 12.43 -9.08 -9.93
N VAL A 169 12.83 -10.24 -9.44
CA VAL A 169 12.56 -10.72 -8.09
C VAL A 169 13.82 -10.63 -7.24
N ILE A 170 13.79 -9.86 -6.15
CA ILE A 170 14.92 -9.65 -5.24
C ILE A 170 14.73 -10.50 -3.98
N GLY A 171 15.56 -11.55 -3.84
CA GLY A 171 15.54 -12.49 -2.73
C GLY A 171 15.03 -13.87 -3.13
N GLY A 172 15.92 -14.85 -3.13
CA GLY A 172 15.67 -16.26 -3.48
C GLY A 172 15.23 -17.10 -2.28
N GLY A 173 14.53 -16.51 -1.30
CA GLY A 173 13.86 -17.23 -0.21
C GLY A 173 12.57 -17.88 -0.68
N VAL A 174 11.82 -18.50 0.25
CA VAL A 174 10.57 -19.23 -0.07
C VAL A 174 9.60 -18.38 -0.88
N SER A 175 9.29 -17.18 -0.43
CA SER A 175 8.34 -16.30 -1.13
C SER A 175 8.83 -15.87 -2.51
N GLY A 176 10.08 -15.43 -2.59
CA GLY A 176 10.62 -14.94 -3.87
C GLY A 176 10.77 -16.04 -4.90
N THR A 177 11.21 -17.25 -4.49
CA THR A 177 11.33 -18.38 -5.39
C THR A 177 9.96 -18.86 -5.88
N GLN A 178 8.96 -18.93 -4.99
CA GLN A 178 7.60 -19.30 -5.40
C GLN A 178 7.00 -18.30 -6.37
N ALA A 179 7.08 -17.00 -6.06
CA ALA A 179 6.58 -15.96 -6.95
C ALA A 179 7.29 -15.97 -8.31
N ALA A 180 8.62 -16.18 -8.31
CA ALA A 180 9.40 -16.26 -9.55
C ALA A 180 8.98 -17.43 -10.45
N VAL A 181 8.77 -18.61 -9.85
CA VAL A 181 8.30 -19.79 -10.60
C VAL A 181 6.89 -19.59 -11.13
N GLU A 182 5.98 -19.04 -10.33
CA GLU A 182 4.59 -18.78 -10.76
C GLU A 182 4.55 -17.74 -11.89
N LEU A 183 5.34 -16.67 -11.80
CA LEU A 183 5.44 -15.66 -12.87
C LEU A 183 6.01 -16.23 -14.17
N ALA A 184 7.04 -17.08 -14.10
CA ALA A 184 7.57 -17.77 -15.27
C ALA A 184 6.50 -18.69 -15.90
N GLN A 185 5.76 -19.45 -15.08
CA GLN A 185 4.63 -20.27 -15.55
C GLN A 185 3.47 -19.45 -16.16
N MET A 186 3.34 -18.18 -15.79
CA MET A 186 2.40 -17.24 -16.42
C MET A 186 2.94 -16.64 -17.73
N GLY A 187 4.16 -17.01 -18.15
CA GLY A 187 4.79 -16.60 -19.40
C GLY A 187 5.60 -15.31 -19.33
N HIS A 188 5.96 -14.83 -18.14
CA HIS A 188 6.83 -13.67 -17.97
C HIS A 188 8.29 -14.08 -17.89
N ARG A 189 9.17 -13.28 -18.50
CA ARG A 189 10.60 -13.42 -18.24
C ARG A 189 10.93 -12.95 -16.82
N VAL A 190 11.56 -13.79 -16.03
CA VAL A 190 11.88 -13.51 -14.62
C VAL A 190 13.37 -13.55 -14.36
N ASP A 191 13.92 -12.48 -13.79
CA ASP A 191 15.27 -12.40 -13.29
C ASP A 191 15.24 -12.49 -11.76
N LEU A 192 15.58 -13.65 -11.17
CA LEU A 192 15.61 -13.87 -9.72
C LEU A 192 17.02 -13.60 -9.17
N VAL A 193 17.15 -12.56 -8.36
CA VAL A 193 18.41 -12.12 -7.77
C VAL A 193 18.52 -12.62 -6.32
N GLU A 194 19.57 -13.38 -6.03
CA GLU A 194 19.89 -13.85 -4.69
C GLU A 194 21.35 -13.48 -4.34
N ARG A 195 21.57 -12.84 -3.19
CA ARG A 195 22.90 -12.45 -2.73
C ARG A 195 23.78 -13.62 -2.29
N ARG A 196 23.14 -14.70 -1.83
CA ARG A 196 23.83 -15.93 -1.42
C ARG A 196 24.13 -16.82 -2.64
N PRO A 197 25.04 -17.80 -2.50
CA PRO A 197 25.29 -18.75 -3.57
C PRO A 197 24.16 -19.76 -3.80
N PHE A 198 23.16 -19.83 -2.88
CA PHE A 198 22.07 -20.79 -2.88
C PHE A 198 20.71 -20.09 -2.61
N LEU A 199 19.64 -20.73 -3.05
CA LEU A 199 18.27 -20.32 -2.82
C LEU A 199 17.70 -20.99 -1.55
N GLY A 200 16.43 -20.69 -1.22
CA GLY A 200 15.68 -21.29 -0.12
C GLY A 200 15.65 -20.44 1.15
N GLY A 201 16.52 -19.43 1.24
CA GLY A 201 16.56 -18.48 2.35
C GLY A 201 16.73 -19.15 3.72
N ARG A 202 15.96 -18.70 4.73
CA ARG A 202 16.02 -19.26 6.09
C ARG A 202 15.41 -20.65 6.20
N ALA A 203 14.32 -20.90 5.47
CA ALA A 203 13.64 -22.19 5.53
C ALA A 203 14.57 -23.36 5.19
N ALA A 204 15.54 -23.13 4.31
CA ALA A 204 16.54 -24.13 3.96
C ALA A 204 17.48 -24.51 5.10
N ARG A 205 17.58 -23.71 6.17
CA ARG A 205 18.53 -23.88 7.28
C ARG A 205 17.93 -24.47 8.54
N ILE A 206 16.61 -24.42 8.71
CA ILE A 206 15.96 -24.74 10.00
C ILE A 206 15.28 -26.11 10.04
N GLY A 207 15.67 -27.05 9.20
CA GLY A 207 15.16 -28.42 9.19
C GLY A 207 13.66 -28.49 8.93
N THR A 208 12.85 -28.40 9.96
CA THR A 208 11.37 -28.39 9.85
C THR A 208 10.76 -27.02 10.15
N VAL A 209 9.71 -26.66 9.40
CA VAL A 209 9.02 -25.39 9.53
C VAL A 209 7.62 -25.57 10.11
N PHE A 210 7.12 -24.53 10.74
CA PHE A 210 5.73 -24.43 11.20
C PHE A 210 4.85 -23.87 10.07
N PRO A 211 3.61 -24.31 9.90
CA PRO A 211 2.83 -25.28 10.69
C PRO A 211 2.89 -26.73 10.20
N THR A 212 3.48 -26.99 9.07
CA THR A 212 3.42 -28.28 8.38
C THR A 212 4.35 -29.33 8.98
N ASN A 213 5.35 -28.88 9.75
CA ASN A 213 6.37 -29.73 10.36
C ASN A 213 7.15 -30.60 9.35
N ASP A 214 7.31 -30.05 8.14
CA ASP A 214 8.15 -30.56 7.06
C ASP A 214 9.22 -29.52 6.69
N CYS A 215 10.02 -29.74 5.65
CA CYS A 215 11.05 -28.77 5.21
C CYS A 215 10.48 -27.48 4.61
N GLY A 216 9.18 -27.43 4.29
CA GLY A 216 8.49 -26.24 3.77
C GLY A 216 8.98 -25.73 2.41
N GLN A 217 9.70 -26.56 1.64
CA GLN A 217 10.37 -26.15 0.40
C GLN A 217 9.82 -26.89 -0.83
N CYS A 218 8.50 -26.96 -0.89
CA CYS A 218 7.80 -27.42 -2.08
C CYS A 218 7.38 -26.22 -2.93
N LEU A 219 7.56 -26.33 -4.24
CA LEU A 219 7.13 -25.35 -5.21
C LEU A 219 5.88 -25.84 -5.93
N PRO A 220 4.90 -24.97 -6.24
CA PRO A 220 3.75 -25.33 -7.06
C PRO A 220 4.21 -25.70 -8.48
N THR A 221 3.43 -26.50 -9.17
CA THR A 221 3.67 -26.86 -10.56
C THR A 221 2.37 -27.10 -11.29
N THR A 222 2.31 -26.68 -12.52
CA THR A 222 1.24 -26.98 -13.48
C THR A 222 1.49 -28.27 -14.27
N ASP A 223 2.67 -28.89 -14.09
CA ASP A 223 3.03 -30.15 -14.74
C ASP A 223 2.17 -31.31 -14.18
N ALA A 224 1.24 -31.78 -14.97
CA ALA A 224 0.30 -32.85 -14.61
C ALA A 224 0.99 -34.18 -14.26
N GLN A 225 2.19 -34.41 -14.76
CA GLN A 225 2.99 -35.62 -14.46
C GLN A 225 3.74 -35.52 -13.14
N ALA A 226 4.05 -34.30 -12.68
CA ALA A 226 4.75 -34.07 -11.43
C ALA A 226 3.84 -34.03 -10.19
N GLY A 227 2.53 -34.16 -10.36
CA GLY A 227 1.55 -33.97 -9.30
C GLY A 227 1.33 -32.49 -8.99
N THR A 228 1.01 -32.17 -7.71
CA THR A 228 0.66 -30.80 -7.31
C THR A 228 1.85 -29.95 -6.88
N ARG A 229 3.02 -30.54 -6.74
CA ARG A 229 4.25 -29.88 -6.24
C ARG A 229 5.53 -30.56 -6.69
N LYS A 230 6.57 -29.75 -6.87
CA LYS A 230 7.95 -30.21 -7.08
C LYS A 230 8.79 -29.94 -5.84
N CYS A 231 9.73 -30.83 -5.55
CA CYS A 231 10.68 -30.66 -4.45
C CYS A 231 11.75 -29.63 -4.86
N PHE A 232 11.86 -28.57 -4.11
CA PHE A 232 12.88 -27.53 -4.31
C PHE A 232 14.31 -28.12 -4.28
N HIS A 233 14.61 -29.05 -3.35
CA HIS A 233 15.93 -29.67 -3.22
C HIS A 233 16.31 -30.61 -4.35
N ARG A 234 15.38 -31.01 -5.20
CA ARG A 234 15.66 -31.84 -6.37
C ARG A 234 15.96 -31.06 -7.65
N ASN A 235 16.03 -29.72 -7.56
CA ASN A 235 16.41 -28.83 -8.64
C ASN A 235 15.49 -28.80 -9.89
N VAL A 236 14.59 -29.75 -10.02
CA VAL A 236 13.71 -29.90 -11.19
C VAL A 236 12.62 -28.82 -11.20
N ALA A 237 12.42 -28.13 -10.08
CA ALA A 237 11.33 -27.18 -9.92
C ALA A 237 11.62 -25.78 -10.48
N ILE A 238 12.88 -25.45 -10.70
CA ILE A 238 13.34 -24.12 -11.11
C ILE A 238 14.06 -24.12 -12.45
N ASP A 239 13.96 -25.22 -13.19
CA ASP A 239 14.49 -25.35 -14.55
C ASP A 239 13.40 -24.92 -15.53
N ASP A 240 13.20 -23.61 -15.63
CA ASP A 240 12.25 -22.96 -16.50
C ASP A 240 13.01 -22.01 -17.44
N PRO A 241 12.79 -22.05 -18.77
CA PRO A 241 13.53 -21.22 -19.72
C PRO A 241 13.31 -19.72 -19.52
N ASP A 242 12.18 -19.33 -18.94
CA ASP A 242 11.85 -17.93 -18.67
C ASP A 242 12.34 -17.46 -17.29
N LEU A 243 12.91 -18.36 -16.47
CA LEU A 243 13.45 -18.03 -15.15
C LEU A 243 14.99 -18.02 -15.14
N HIS A 244 15.57 -16.83 -15.12
CA HIS A 244 17.00 -16.63 -14.97
C HIS A 244 17.39 -16.34 -13.52
N ILE A 245 18.35 -17.12 -12.95
CA ILE A 245 18.74 -17.01 -11.55
C ILE A 245 20.14 -16.39 -11.43
N TRP A 246 20.19 -15.21 -10.82
CA TRP A 246 21.39 -14.44 -10.49
C TRP A 246 21.84 -14.71 -9.06
N ARG A 247 22.67 -15.70 -8.83
CA ARG A 247 23.25 -16.00 -7.51
C ARG A 247 24.44 -15.10 -7.22
N ARG A 248 24.74 -14.86 -5.91
CA ARG A 248 25.78 -13.94 -5.42
C ARG A 248 25.64 -12.54 -5.99
N THR A 249 24.42 -12.14 -6.26
CA THR A 249 24.12 -10.92 -6.96
C THR A 249 23.30 -9.98 -6.08
N THR A 250 23.64 -8.70 -6.13
CA THR A 250 22.93 -7.64 -5.42
C THR A 250 22.49 -6.56 -6.40
N VAL A 251 21.40 -5.87 -6.07
CA VAL A 251 20.94 -4.70 -6.80
C VAL A 251 21.71 -3.47 -6.32
N GLU A 252 22.38 -2.75 -7.22
CA GLU A 252 23.12 -1.53 -6.92
C GLU A 252 22.28 -0.27 -7.16
N ALA A 253 21.50 -0.21 -8.24
CA ALA A 253 20.65 0.92 -8.58
C ALA A 253 19.41 0.47 -9.35
N VAL A 254 18.33 1.23 -9.22
CA VAL A 254 17.11 1.09 -10.00
C VAL A 254 16.69 2.45 -10.51
N THR A 255 16.69 2.61 -11.82
CA THR A 255 16.27 3.81 -12.55
C THR A 255 15.07 3.52 -13.43
N GLY A 256 14.54 4.52 -14.12
CA GLY A 256 13.37 4.36 -14.97
C GLY A 256 12.04 4.53 -14.22
N ARG A 257 10.98 4.12 -14.87
CA ARG A 257 9.59 4.38 -14.46
C ARG A 257 8.81 3.07 -14.26
N PRO A 258 7.65 3.09 -13.61
CA PRO A 258 6.76 1.93 -13.52
C PRO A 258 6.45 1.35 -14.90
N GLY A 259 6.71 0.05 -15.05
CA GLY A 259 6.58 -0.65 -16.33
C GLY A 259 7.86 -0.71 -17.18
N GLU A 260 8.89 0.10 -16.87
CA GLU A 260 10.15 0.14 -17.60
C GLU A 260 11.31 0.56 -16.66
N PHE A 261 11.72 -0.34 -15.80
CA PHE A 261 12.86 -0.14 -14.91
C PHE A 261 14.15 -0.64 -15.57
N GLU A 262 15.24 0.08 -15.32
CA GLU A 262 16.61 -0.37 -15.58
C GLU A 262 17.30 -0.64 -14.24
N VAL A 263 17.77 -1.87 -14.07
CA VAL A 263 18.32 -2.35 -12.80
C VAL A 263 19.79 -2.74 -12.97
N ALA A 264 20.66 -2.03 -12.26
CA ALA A 264 22.07 -2.34 -12.20
C ALA A 264 22.32 -3.46 -11.16
N LEU A 265 22.89 -4.55 -11.62
CA LEU A 265 23.23 -5.73 -10.83
C LEU A 265 24.74 -5.83 -10.64
N LYS A 266 25.17 -6.20 -9.42
CA LYS A 266 26.54 -6.55 -9.10
C LYS A 266 26.61 -7.99 -8.66
N ARG A 267 27.29 -8.82 -9.45
CA ARG A 267 27.54 -10.22 -9.16
C ARG A 267 28.92 -10.38 -8.53
N LEU A 268 28.96 -10.98 -7.34
CA LEU A 268 30.20 -11.30 -6.66
C LEU A 268 30.84 -12.56 -7.26
N PRO A 269 32.18 -12.67 -7.27
CA PRO A 269 32.86 -13.78 -7.84
C PRO A 269 32.62 -15.07 -7.06
N ASN A 270 32.82 -16.21 -7.72
CA ASN A 270 32.85 -17.53 -7.09
C ASN A 270 34.26 -17.86 -6.65
N ILE A 271 34.65 -17.39 -5.48
CA ILE A 271 36.00 -17.57 -4.94
C ILE A 271 36.41 -19.08 -4.88
N VAL A 272 35.42 -19.95 -4.59
CA VAL A 272 35.68 -21.40 -4.63
C VAL A 272 35.19 -21.94 -5.98
N THR A 273 36.12 -22.44 -6.78
CA THR A 273 35.85 -22.91 -8.15
C THR A 273 35.26 -24.34 -8.19
N ALA A 274 34.92 -24.81 -9.39
CA ALA A 274 34.30 -26.12 -9.60
C ALA A 274 35.25 -27.30 -9.29
N GLU A 275 36.54 -27.03 -9.24
CA GLU A 275 37.57 -28.02 -8.90
C GLU A 275 37.55 -28.46 -7.42
N CYS A 276 36.75 -27.79 -6.58
CA CYS A 276 36.65 -28.11 -5.16
C CYS A 276 36.14 -29.53 -4.91
N ILE A 277 36.94 -30.32 -4.18
CA ILE A 277 36.64 -31.71 -3.78
C ILE A 277 35.97 -31.84 -2.41
N ASN A 278 35.57 -30.71 -1.77
CA ASN A 278 34.92 -30.65 -0.47
C ASN A 278 35.70 -31.32 0.70
N CYS A 279 37.02 -31.28 0.69
CA CYS A 279 37.88 -31.91 1.73
C CYS A 279 37.87 -31.18 3.10
N SER A 280 37.27 -30.03 3.23
CA SER A 280 37.17 -29.20 4.45
C SER A 280 38.46 -28.56 4.96
N THR A 281 39.61 -28.78 4.36
CA THR A 281 40.89 -28.21 4.79
C THR A 281 40.85 -26.70 4.91
N CYS A 282 40.23 -26.01 3.96
CA CYS A 282 40.10 -24.55 3.94
C CYS A 282 39.32 -24.00 5.16
N GLU A 283 38.30 -24.73 5.61
CA GLU A 283 37.48 -24.35 6.77
C GLU A 283 38.27 -24.51 8.08
N THR A 284 39.07 -25.60 8.18
CA THR A 284 39.91 -25.87 9.34
C THR A 284 40.96 -24.78 9.57
N VAL A 285 41.55 -24.26 8.49
CA VAL A 285 42.65 -23.26 8.58
C VAL A 285 42.17 -21.81 8.57
N CYS A 286 40.91 -21.57 8.35
CA CYS A 286 40.38 -20.21 8.30
C CYS A 286 40.36 -19.58 9.72
N PRO A 287 41.01 -18.42 9.94
CA PRO A 287 41.00 -17.76 11.23
C PRO A 287 39.70 -17.04 11.51
N GLU A 288 39.02 -16.56 10.48
CA GLU A 288 37.87 -15.63 10.60
C GLU A 288 36.55 -16.38 10.78
N PRO A 289 35.65 -15.85 11.64
CA PRO A 289 34.25 -16.32 11.74
C PRO A 289 33.43 -15.80 10.57
N SER A 290 32.34 -16.47 10.25
CA SER A 290 31.30 -15.96 9.35
C SER A 290 30.54 -14.76 9.98
N SER A 291 29.82 -13.98 9.17
CA SER A 291 29.07 -12.81 9.61
C SER A 291 27.97 -13.12 10.64
N ASP A 292 27.50 -14.36 10.71
CA ASP A 292 26.56 -14.85 11.72
C ASP A 292 27.25 -15.45 12.94
N GLY A 293 28.58 -15.52 12.95
CA GLY A 293 29.38 -16.04 14.05
C GLY A 293 29.30 -17.57 14.28
N THR A 294 28.50 -18.28 13.47
CA THR A 294 28.21 -19.72 13.68
C THR A 294 29.22 -20.65 13.02
N ARG A 295 29.98 -20.14 12.06
CA ARG A 295 30.94 -20.92 11.23
C ARG A 295 32.21 -20.12 10.97
N LYS A 296 33.07 -20.63 10.13
CA LYS A 296 34.22 -19.89 9.60
C LYS A 296 33.80 -19.03 8.41
N ALA A 297 34.62 -18.04 8.03
CA ALA A 297 34.34 -17.20 6.84
C ALA A 297 34.35 -18.00 5.54
N ILE A 298 35.04 -19.16 5.48
CA ILE A 298 34.87 -20.14 4.42
C ILE A 298 34.25 -21.40 5.01
N PHE A 299 33.11 -21.83 4.45
CA PHE A 299 32.30 -22.91 5.00
C PHE A 299 31.62 -23.72 3.89
N ALA A 300 31.14 -24.91 4.27
CA ALA A 300 30.32 -25.74 3.40
C ALA A 300 28.86 -25.41 3.55
N GLU A 301 28.13 -25.32 2.45
CA GLU A 301 26.68 -25.29 2.42
C GLU A 301 26.13 -26.41 1.55
N PHE A 302 25.10 -27.05 2.05
CA PHE A 302 24.37 -28.03 1.28
C PHE A 302 23.37 -27.29 0.38
N TYR A 303 23.54 -27.46 -0.92
CA TYR A 303 22.71 -26.85 -1.93
C TYR A 303 22.48 -27.82 -3.08
N ASP A 304 21.22 -28.01 -3.44
CA ASP A 304 20.88 -28.69 -4.69
C ASP A 304 21.42 -30.13 -4.81
N GLY A 305 21.39 -30.86 -3.69
CA GLY A 305 21.95 -32.20 -3.60
C GLY A 305 23.48 -32.22 -3.63
N ARG A 306 24.13 -31.05 -3.58
CA ARG A 306 25.59 -30.91 -3.58
C ARG A 306 26.07 -30.13 -2.37
N VAL A 307 27.24 -30.37 -1.93
CA VAL A 307 27.96 -29.55 -0.97
C VAL A 307 28.76 -28.50 -1.75
N LEU A 308 28.46 -27.23 -1.55
CA LEU A 308 29.21 -26.11 -2.11
C LEU A 308 30.03 -25.43 -1.03
N ARG A 309 31.29 -25.21 -1.27
CA ARG A 309 32.10 -24.31 -0.44
C ARG A 309 31.88 -22.88 -0.88
N THR A 310 31.71 -22.03 0.08
CA THR A 310 31.50 -20.60 -0.16
C THR A 310 32.32 -19.77 0.81
N VAL A 311 32.62 -18.54 0.42
CA VAL A 311 33.31 -17.55 1.25
C VAL A 311 32.34 -16.45 1.61
N ASP A 312 32.23 -16.14 2.90
CA ASP A 312 31.58 -14.94 3.39
C ASP A 312 32.51 -13.75 3.17
N LEU A 313 32.26 -13.01 2.09
CA LEU A 313 33.10 -11.88 1.70
C LEU A 313 32.95 -10.68 2.62
N ASP A 314 31.94 -10.64 3.49
CA ASP A 314 31.72 -9.58 4.46
C ASP A 314 32.71 -9.71 5.65
N THR A 315 33.18 -10.91 5.94
CA THR A 315 34.08 -11.20 7.07
C THR A 315 35.45 -11.74 6.65
N CYS A 316 35.59 -12.19 5.40
CA CYS A 316 36.85 -12.68 4.89
C CYS A 316 37.91 -11.55 4.81
N THR A 317 39.05 -11.74 5.50
CA THR A 317 40.17 -10.78 5.47
C THR A 317 41.10 -10.98 4.29
N PHE A 318 40.79 -11.92 3.37
CA PHE A 318 41.60 -12.26 2.22
C PHE A 318 43.04 -12.68 2.58
N CYS A 319 43.23 -13.27 3.76
CA CYS A 319 44.57 -13.69 4.26
C CYS A 319 45.26 -14.78 3.44
N GLY A 320 44.54 -15.46 2.54
CA GLY A 320 45.05 -16.47 1.63
C GLY A 320 45.37 -17.82 2.29
N ALA A 321 45.21 -18.03 3.59
CA ALA A 321 45.48 -19.29 4.28
C ALA A 321 44.75 -20.48 3.66
N CYS A 322 43.47 -20.33 3.35
CA CYS A 322 42.66 -21.37 2.72
C CYS A 322 43.11 -21.69 1.29
N ALA A 323 43.56 -20.71 0.52
CA ALA A 323 44.07 -20.94 -0.84
C ALA A 323 45.39 -21.68 -0.82
N LYS A 324 46.29 -21.34 0.13
CA LYS A 324 47.60 -21.98 0.29
C LYS A 324 47.46 -23.46 0.64
N GLU A 325 46.54 -23.81 1.52
CA GLU A 325 46.36 -25.18 2.00
C GLU A 325 45.38 -26.01 1.15
N CYS A 326 44.82 -25.42 0.07
CA CYS A 326 43.90 -26.13 -0.81
C CYS A 326 44.63 -27.15 -1.70
N PRO A 327 44.40 -28.48 -1.54
CA PRO A 327 45.18 -29.50 -2.26
C PRO A 327 44.96 -29.51 -3.77
N VAL A 328 43.82 -28.93 -4.21
CA VAL A 328 43.43 -28.86 -5.64
C VAL A 328 43.40 -27.43 -6.17
N GLN A 329 43.92 -26.46 -5.40
CA GLN A 329 43.99 -25.05 -5.79
C GLN A 329 42.63 -24.43 -6.24
N ALA A 330 41.56 -24.91 -5.68
CA ALA A 330 40.18 -24.48 -6.03
C ALA A 330 39.76 -23.13 -5.44
N ILE A 331 40.67 -22.34 -4.86
CA ILE A 331 40.35 -21.03 -4.25
C ILE A 331 41.08 -19.93 -5.01
N ASP A 332 40.32 -19.10 -5.69
CA ASP A 332 40.81 -18.03 -6.56
C ASP A 332 40.29 -16.66 -6.12
N PHE A 333 41.14 -15.87 -5.47
CA PHE A 333 40.84 -14.49 -5.04
C PHE A 333 41.14 -13.43 -6.11
N SER A 334 41.63 -13.83 -7.30
CA SER A 334 41.91 -12.88 -8.39
C SER A 334 40.66 -12.43 -9.15
N GLN A 335 39.57 -13.13 -8.96
CA GLN A 335 38.29 -12.83 -9.61
C GLN A 335 37.71 -11.47 -9.14
N SER A 336 37.14 -10.70 -10.07
CA SER A 336 36.54 -9.41 -9.81
C SER A 336 35.00 -9.45 -9.92
N PRO A 337 34.27 -8.59 -9.21
CA PRO A 337 32.84 -8.48 -9.38
C PRO A 337 32.43 -8.07 -10.80
N GLU A 338 31.40 -8.71 -11.31
CA GLU A 338 30.78 -8.39 -12.59
C GLU A 338 29.59 -7.45 -12.40
N ARG A 339 29.45 -6.47 -13.29
CA ARG A 339 28.28 -5.56 -13.32
C ARG A 339 27.55 -5.74 -14.63
N THR A 340 26.24 -5.82 -14.52
CA THR A 340 25.33 -5.91 -15.66
C THR A 340 24.06 -5.11 -15.40
N THR A 341 23.35 -4.77 -16.46
CA THR A 341 22.04 -4.07 -16.35
C THR A 341 20.97 -4.96 -16.96
N VAL A 342 19.85 -5.10 -16.25
CA VAL A 342 18.66 -5.80 -16.74
C VAL A 342 17.48 -4.84 -16.80
N LYS A 343 16.56 -5.09 -17.73
CA LYS A 343 15.30 -4.34 -17.83
C LYS A 343 14.18 -5.15 -17.19
N ALA A 344 13.31 -4.47 -16.43
CA ALA A 344 12.17 -5.09 -15.78
C ALA A 344 10.93 -4.18 -15.85
N GLY A 345 9.77 -4.75 -16.18
CA GLY A 345 8.50 -4.04 -16.11
C GLY A 345 7.98 -3.92 -14.68
N ALA A 346 8.34 -4.87 -13.81
CA ALA A 346 7.99 -4.86 -12.39
C ALA A 346 9.17 -5.35 -11.54
N VAL A 347 9.23 -4.89 -10.30
CA VAL A 347 10.22 -5.30 -9.30
C VAL A 347 9.52 -5.85 -8.07
N LEU A 348 9.86 -7.06 -7.66
CA LEU A 348 9.38 -7.68 -6.43
C LEU A 348 10.49 -7.76 -5.38
N THR A 349 10.28 -7.20 -4.19
CA THR A 349 11.19 -7.38 -3.05
C THR A 349 10.68 -8.46 -2.10
N ALA A 350 11.48 -9.53 -1.95
CA ALA A 350 11.17 -10.71 -1.13
C ALA A 350 12.37 -11.09 -0.23
N VAL A 351 13.10 -10.10 0.28
CA VAL A 351 14.37 -10.25 1.00
C VAL A 351 14.22 -10.80 2.43
N GLY A 352 12.99 -10.95 2.91
CA GLY A 352 12.69 -11.56 4.19
C GLY A 352 13.02 -10.67 5.40
N CYS A 353 13.30 -11.32 6.55
CA CYS A 353 13.65 -10.68 7.81
C CYS A 353 14.81 -11.40 8.47
N ASP A 354 15.46 -10.77 9.45
CA ASP A 354 16.56 -11.33 10.22
C ASP A 354 16.15 -11.56 11.70
N PRO A 355 16.79 -12.47 12.47
CA PRO A 355 16.63 -12.50 13.91
C PRO A 355 17.20 -11.22 14.51
N SER A 356 16.63 -10.83 15.65
CA SER A 356 17.10 -9.65 16.36
C SER A 356 18.57 -9.78 16.78
N PRO A 357 19.33 -8.67 16.79
CA PRO A 357 20.73 -8.67 17.19
C PRO A 357 20.96 -9.23 18.60
N ALA A 358 22.10 -9.91 18.79
CA ALA A 358 22.55 -10.48 20.05
C ALA A 358 22.50 -9.48 21.23
N ALA A 359 22.83 -8.23 20.98
CA ALA A 359 22.81 -7.17 22.01
C ALA A 359 21.45 -6.98 22.67
N LEU A 360 20.34 -7.25 21.96
CA LEU A 360 19.00 -7.11 22.53
C LEU A 360 18.61 -8.22 23.51
N ILE A 361 19.31 -9.36 23.46
CA ILE A 361 19.07 -10.55 24.30
C ILE A 361 20.24 -10.91 25.22
N ALA A 362 21.31 -10.11 25.23
CA ALA A 362 22.50 -10.35 26.07
C ALA A 362 22.16 -10.41 27.57
N HIS A 363 21.18 -9.61 28.06
CA HIS A 363 20.73 -9.64 29.45
C HIS A 363 20.07 -10.96 29.85
N LEU A 364 19.67 -11.78 28.89
CA LEU A 364 19.16 -13.14 29.07
C LEU A 364 20.27 -14.20 28.97
N GLY A 365 21.55 -13.80 29.08
CA GLY A 365 22.69 -14.69 29.11
C GLY A 365 23.13 -15.21 27.75
N TYR A 366 22.63 -14.65 26.63
CA TYR A 366 23.05 -15.03 25.28
C TYR A 366 24.55 -14.75 25.08
N GLY A 367 25.25 -15.72 24.55
CA GLY A 367 26.72 -15.77 24.46
C GLY A 367 27.36 -16.76 25.43
N HIS A 368 26.55 -17.36 26.32
CA HIS A 368 27.00 -18.48 27.16
C HIS A 368 26.60 -19.81 26.49
N ASP A 369 27.45 -20.85 26.61
CA ASP A 369 27.29 -22.14 25.94
C ASP A 369 25.94 -22.83 26.15
N ASN A 370 25.31 -22.59 27.32
CA ASN A 370 24.02 -23.17 27.68
C ASN A 370 22.83 -22.25 27.36
N VAL A 371 23.01 -21.20 26.55
CA VAL A 371 21.95 -20.27 26.16
C VAL A 371 22.00 -20.08 24.65
N VAL A 372 20.96 -20.54 23.96
CA VAL A 372 20.85 -20.52 22.50
C VAL A 372 19.58 -19.81 22.03
N THR A 373 19.56 -19.32 20.81
CA THR A 373 18.35 -18.82 20.15
C THR A 373 17.49 -19.95 19.60
N GLN A 374 16.22 -19.66 19.30
CA GLN A 374 15.33 -20.64 18.64
C GLN A 374 15.87 -21.10 17.28
N THR A 375 16.64 -20.27 16.57
CA THR A 375 17.25 -20.64 15.28
C THR A 375 18.39 -21.65 15.49
N GLU A 376 19.31 -21.37 16.41
CA GLU A 376 20.40 -22.28 16.76
C GLU A 376 19.83 -23.60 17.32
N PHE A 377 18.80 -23.51 18.16
CA PHE A 377 18.14 -24.70 18.67
C PHE A 377 17.48 -25.54 17.55
N ALA A 378 16.90 -24.90 16.54
CA ALA A 378 16.37 -25.63 15.38
C ALA A 378 17.46 -26.40 14.61
N GLU A 379 18.66 -25.84 14.48
CA GLU A 379 19.83 -26.51 13.88
C GLU A 379 20.31 -27.69 14.76
N MET A 380 20.30 -27.54 16.10
CA MET A 380 20.65 -28.60 17.05
C MET A 380 19.66 -29.78 17.06
N MET A 381 18.42 -29.58 16.64
CA MET A 381 17.37 -30.61 16.72
C MET A 381 17.65 -31.85 15.86
N ASP A 382 18.45 -31.75 14.83
CA ASP A 382 18.81 -32.91 14.01
C ASP A 382 19.81 -33.82 14.75
N ASP A 383 20.81 -33.24 15.43
CA ASP A 383 21.74 -33.98 16.28
C ASP A 383 21.02 -34.62 17.47
N TRP A 384 20.08 -33.90 18.09
CA TRP A 384 19.28 -34.42 19.19
C TRP A 384 18.34 -35.55 18.75
N THR A 385 17.85 -35.50 17.50
CA THR A 385 17.09 -36.60 16.91
C THR A 385 17.97 -37.84 16.70
N ALA A 386 19.20 -37.64 16.25
CA ALA A 386 20.20 -38.73 16.14
C ALA A 386 20.56 -39.29 17.53
N MET A 387 20.74 -38.49 18.56
CA MET A 387 20.95 -38.95 19.95
C MET A 387 19.76 -39.77 20.47
N ALA A 388 18.55 -39.37 20.21
CA ALA A 388 17.33 -40.11 20.61
C ALA A 388 17.30 -41.51 19.96
N SER A 389 17.70 -41.65 18.70
CA SER A 389 17.73 -42.93 17.98
C SER A 389 18.66 -43.97 18.59
N VAL A 390 19.70 -43.53 19.34
CA VAL A 390 20.62 -44.36 20.07
C VAL A 390 20.41 -44.36 21.60
N GLY A 391 19.28 -43.89 22.06
CA GLY A 391 18.87 -43.89 23.46
C GLY A 391 19.66 -42.90 24.34
N ARG A 392 20.27 -41.89 23.78
CA ARG A 392 21.02 -40.85 24.54
C ARG A 392 20.14 -39.60 24.73
N THR A 393 20.17 -39.06 25.94
CA THR A 393 19.46 -37.83 26.28
C THR A 393 20.44 -36.69 26.37
N PRO A 394 20.31 -35.62 25.57
CA PRO A 394 21.25 -34.49 25.53
C PRO A 394 21.12 -33.56 26.77
N ALA A 395 19.91 -33.45 27.34
CA ALA A 395 19.61 -32.59 28.46
C ALA A 395 18.45 -33.14 29.31
N ARG A 396 18.43 -32.86 30.61
CA ARG A 396 17.32 -33.27 31.50
C ARG A 396 16.20 -32.23 31.57
N GLU A 397 16.56 -30.96 31.46
CA GLU A 397 15.63 -29.83 31.57
C GLU A 397 15.98 -28.74 30.53
N VAL A 398 14.99 -28.28 29.82
CA VAL A 398 15.07 -27.19 28.83
C VAL A 398 14.03 -26.13 29.17
N VAL A 399 14.46 -24.88 29.22
CA VAL A 399 13.56 -23.73 29.42
C VAL A 399 13.54 -22.86 28.16
N MET A 400 12.36 -22.61 27.62
CA MET A 400 12.16 -21.71 26.47
C MET A 400 11.59 -20.38 26.94
N VAL A 401 12.30 -19.28 26.69
CA VAL A 401 11.89 -17.92 27.06
C VAL A 401 11.30 -17.21 25.87
N GLN A 402 9.99 -16.91 25.95
CA GLN A 402 9.29 -16.20 24.87
C GLN A 402 9.54 -14.69 24.94
N CYS A 403 9.37 -14.01 23.81
CA CYS A 403 9.53 -12.57 23.66
C CYS A 403 10.91 -12.05 24.07
N ALA A 404 11.97 -12.86 23.95
CA ALA A 404 13.33 -12.45 24.27
C ALA A 404 13.71 -11.21 23.42
N GLY A 405 13.89 -10.05 24.10
CA GLY A 405 14.23 -8.78 23.47
C GLY A 405 13.11 -8.15 22.60
N SER A 406 11.91 -8.71 22.57
CA SER A 406 10.77 -8.17 21.81
C SER A 406 9.55 -7.87 22.70
N ARG A 407 8.56 -7.10 22.20
CA ARG A 407 7.42 -6.57 22.95
C ARG A 407 7.87 -5.69 24.13
N ASP A 408 8.98 -5.04 23.99
CA ASP A 408 9.57 -4.09 24.95
C ASP A 408 9.88 -2.78 24.22
N ARG A 409 9.27 -1.66 24.64
CA ARG A 409 9.46 -0.34 24.04
C ARG A 409 10.91 0.15 24.05
N ARG A 410 11.74 -0.37 24.98
CA ARG A 410 13.17 -0.04 25.06
C ARG A 410 14.04 -0.84 24.09
N ARG A 411 13.46 -1.87 23.42
CA ARG A 411 14.16 -2.79 22.52
C ARG A 411 13.39 -2.92 21.20
N LEU A 412 12.63 -4.00 21.04
CA LEU A 412 11.72 -4.19 19.89
C LEU A 412 10.27 -4.07 20.39
N PRO A 413 9.54 -3.02 19.99
CA PRO A 413 8.17 -2.82 20.46
C PRO A 413 7.20 -3.85 19.88
N HIS A 414 7.46 -4.39 18.69
CA HIS A 414 6.57 -5.30 17.99
C HIS A 414 6.69 -6.77 18.44
N CYS A 415 5.67 -7.55 18.12
CA CYS A 415 5.65 -9.00 18.27
C CYS A 415 6.06 -9.66 16.95
N SER A 416 6.96 -10.63 17.01
CA SER A 416 7.38 -11.41 15.83
C SER A 416 6.38 -12.48 15.37
N ARG A 417 5.22 -12.61 16.05
CA ARG A 417 4.08 -13.48 15.72
C ARG A 417 4.36 -14.99 15.70
N LEU A 418 5.57 -15.42 15.38
CA LEU A 418 5.92 -16.82 15.09
C LEU A 418 6.51 -17.56 16.29
N CYS A 419 7.18 -16.86 17.19
CA CYS A 419 7.99 -17.50 18.25
C CYS A 419 7.20 -18.46 19.14
N CYS A 420 5.95 -18.12 19.49
CA CYS A 420 5.12 -19.00 20.31
C CYS A 420 4.87 -20.34 19.62
N MET A 421 4.54 -20.29 18.33
CA MET A 421 4.27 -21.50 17.56
C MET A 421 5.53 -22.34 17.31
N ILE A 422 6.69 -21.67 17.11
CA ILE A 422 7.98 -22.35 16.98
C ILE A 422 8.35 -23.06 18.29
N ALA A 423 8.14 -22.41 19.44
CA ALA A 423 8.38 -23.02 20.73
C ALA A 423 7.45 -24.21 21.00
N LEU A 424 6.15 -24.10 20.67
CA LEU A 424 5.20 -25.22 20.75
C LEU A 424 5.64 -26.41 19.88
N LYS A 425 6.07 -26.16 18.65
CA LYS A 425 6.60 -27.19 17.75
C LYS A 425 7.83 -27.88 18.36
N HIS A 426 8.81 -27.12 18.83
CA HIS A 426 10.04 -27.67 19.38
C HIS A 426 9.80 -28.41 20.71
N SER A 427 9.01 -27.83 21.61
CA SER A 427 8.71 -28.45 22.90
C SER A 427 7.95 -29.78 22.75
N THR A 428 6.95 -29.82 21.85
CA THR A 428 6.21 -31.05 21.56
C THR A 428 7.14 -32.11 20.93
N ARG A 429 8.02 -31.70 20.00
CA ARG A 429 9.02 -32.62 19.42
C ARG A 429 9.98 -33.16 20.48
N LEU A 430 10.45 -32.32 21.40
CA LEU A 430 11.32 -32.74 22.50
C LEU A 430 10.62 -33.78 23.40
N LYS A 431 9.38 -33.52 23.79
CA LYS A 431 8.62 -34.47 24.62
C LYS A 431 8.34 -35.79 23.94
N ARG A 432 8.19 -35.80 22.60
CA ARG A 432 8.06 -37.05 21.83
C ARG A 432 9.37 -37.82 21.71
N LEU A 433 10.49 -37.15 21.57
CA LEU A 433 11.82 -37.76 21.49
C LEU A 433 12.35 -38.19 22.86
N PHE A 434 12.07 -37.42 23.91
CA PHE A 434 12.56 -37.59 25.26
C PHE A 434 11.43 -37.38 26.26
N PRO A 435 10.55 -38.37 26.47
CA PRO A 435 9.36 -38.22 27.31
C PRO A 435 9.65 -37.75 28.72
N GLU A 436 10.79 -38.15 29.32
CA GLU A 436 11.20 -37.81 30.68
C GLU A 436 11.87 -36.42 30.80
N MET A 437 12.17 -35.78 29.66
CA MET A 437 12.76 -34.43 29.66
C MET A 437 11.75 -33.42 30.18
N LYS A 438 12.16 -32.61 31.14
CA LYS A 438 11.37 -31.47 31.57
C LYS A 438 11.51 -30.32 30.60
N VAL A 439 10.39 -29.84 30.05
CA VAL A 439 10.34 -28.72 29.11
C VAL A 439 9.37 -27.66 29.63
N THR A 440 9.88 -26.46 29.91
CA THR A 440 9.10 -25.35 30.44
C THR A 440 9.13 -24.19 29.46
N ILE A 441 7.97 -23.63 29.12
CA ILE A 441 7.82 -22.41 28.30
C ILE A 441 7.43 -21.24 29.22
N CYS A 442 8.33 -20.26 29.35
CA CYS A 442 8.09 -18.99 30.04
C CYS A 442 7.50 -17.99 29.00
N TYR A 443 6.32 -17.43 29.29
CA TYR A 443 5.60 -16.61 28.32
C TYR A 443 4.81 -15.46 28.97
N LEU A 444 4.55 -14.39 28.21
CA LEU A 444 3.61 -13.33 28.60
C LEU A 444 2.17 -13.69 28.20
N GLU A 445 1.99 -13.97 26.92
CA GLU A 445 0.78 -14.45 26.27
C GLU A 445 1.16 -15.38 25.13
N LEU A 446 0.54 -16.55 25.06
CA LEU A 446 0.73 -17.44 23.92
C LEU A 446 -0.17 -16.98 22.77
N ARG A 447 0.46 -16.73 21.63
CA ARG A 447 -0.22 -16.28 20.41
C ARG A 447 -0.29 -17.43 19.41
N THR A 448 -1.44 -18.11 19.40
CA THR A 448 -1.76 -19.22 18.49
C THR A 448 -2.79 -18.76 17.45
N ALA A 449 -2.57 -17.59 16.87
CA ALA A 449 -3.50 -16.96 15.95
C ALA A 449 -3.47 -17.66 14.57
N GLY A 450 -4.43 -18.52 14.30
CA GLY A 450 -4.62 -19.25 13.05
C GLY A 450 -5.54 -20.44 13.21
N ILE A 451 -6.20 -20.84 12.13
CA ILE A 451 -7.11 -22.01 12.14
C ILE A 451 -6.29 -23.26 12.48
N GLY A 452 -6.70 -23.97 13.54
CA GLY A 452 -6.04 -25.19 14.00
C GLY A 452 -4.76 -24.97 14.82
N TYR A 453 -4.29 -23.71 15.02
CA TYR A 453 -3.07 -23.45 15.75
C TYR A 453 -3.20 -23.65 17.27
N GLU A 454 -4.39 -23.47 17.81
CA GLU A 454 -4.69 -23.81 19.19
C GLU A 454 -4.45 -25.30 19.49
N ASN A 455 -4.66 -26.19 18.51
CA ASN A 455 -4.39 -27.62 18.69
C ASN A 455 -2.92 -27.91 19.01
N TRP A 456 -1.97 -27.11 18.53
CA TRP A 456 -0.54 -27.23 18.88
C TRP A 456 -0.30 -26.94 20.35
N TYR A 457 -0.98 -25.94 20.90
CA TYR A 457 -0.93 -25.65 22.34
C TYR A 457 -1.52 -26.76 23.18
N LEU A 458 -2.70 -27.25 22.79
CA LEU A 458 -3.36 -28.37 23.48
C LEU A 458 -2.51 -29.65 23.44
N GLU A 459 -1.88 -29.93 22.31
CA GLU A 459 -0.97 -31.07 22.16
C GLU A 459 0.29 -30.91 23.04
N ALA A 460 0.90 -29.76 23.05
CA ALA A 460 2.04 -29.49 23.92
C ALA A 460 1.71 -29.71 25.40
N ARG A 461 0.53 -29.30 25.84
CA ARG A 461 0.04 -29.58 27.20
C ARG A 461 -0.18 -31.07 27.46
N ARG A 462 -0.78 -31.79 26.53
CA ARG A 462 -1.00 -33.24 26.63
C ARG A 462 0.30 -34.03 26.68
N THR A 463 1.35 -33.57 26.01
CA THR A 463 2.67 -34.21 26.04
C THR A 463 3.47 -33.89 27.31
N GLY A 464 2.95 -33.04 28.21
CA GLY A 464 3.59 -32.70 29.49
C GLY A 464 4.57 -31.53 29.39
N VAL A 465 4.39 -30.61 28.45
CA VAL A 465 5.10 -29.33 28.44
C VAL A 465 4.53 -28.46 29.53
N GLU A 466 5.38 -27.90 30.38
CA GLU A 466 5.01 -26.95 31.44
C GLU A 466 4.89 -25.54 30.89
N PHE A 467 3.85 -24.81 31.30
CA PHE A 467 3.62 -23.44 30.90
C PHE A 467 3.65 -22.51 32.09
N LEU A 468 4.61 -21.58 32.10
CA LEU A 468 4.81 -20.63 33.18
C LEU A 468 4.57 -19.22 32.69
N ARG A 469 3.49 -18.60 33.19
CA ARG A 469 3.11 -17.26 32.77
C ARG A 469 3.96 -16.21 33.46
N GLY A 470 5.02 -15.81 32.80
CA GLY A 470 6.01 -14.85 33.26
C GLY A 470 7.24 -14.93 32.38
N THR A 471 8.00 -13.87 32.32
CA THR A 471 9.30 -13.84 31.62
C THR A 471 10.38 -13.41 32.59
N PRO A 472 11.54 -14.08 32.61
CA PRO A 472 12.64 -13.71 33.48
C PRO A 472 13.23 -12.36 33.10
N PRO A 473 13.59 -11.51 34.03
CA PRO A 473 14.27 -10.26 33.75
C PRO A 473 15.72 -10.45 33.29
N SER A 474 16.34 -11.54 33.72
CA SER A 474 17.72 -11.93 33.39
C SER A 474 17.92 -13.42 33.59
N VAL A 475 18.99 -13.97 33.04
CA VAL A 475 19.51 -15.32 33.33
C VAL A 475 20.82 -15.13 34.08
N GLN A 476 20.94 -15.81 35.24
CA GLN A 476 22.16 -15.85 36.05
C GLN A 476 22.83 -17.22 35.89
N PHE A 477 24.04 -17.37 36.40
CA PHE A 477 24.80 -18.61 36.31
C PHE A 477 25.35 -18.97 37.68
N ASP A 478 25.26 -20.24 38.05
CA ASP A 478 25.85 -20.73 39.31
C ASP A 478 27.37 -20.88 39.16
N GLU A 479 28.03 -21.32 40.25
CA GLU A 479 29.48 -21.54 40.32
C GLU A 479 30.03 -22.57 39.31
N HIS A 480 29.14 -23.41 38.75
CA HIS A 480 29.44 -24.39 37.71
C HIS A 480 29.06 -23.91 36.29
N GLY A 481 28.68 -22.64 36.13
CA GLY A 481 28.26 -22.07 34.88
C GLY A 481 26.89 -22.56 34.38
N ARG A 482 26.03 -23.12 35.23
CA ARG A 482 24.70 -23.59 34.88
C ARG A 482 23.69 -22.45 34.97
N PRO A 483 22.76 -22.31 34.02
CA PRO A 483 21.74 -21.26 34.04
C PRO A 483 20.84 -21.36 35.27
N VAL A 484 20.60 -20.23 35.93
CA VAL A 484 19.63 -20.06 37.03
C VAL A 484 18.66 -18.95 36.60
N ILE A 485 17.40 -19.32 36.49
CA ILE A 485 16.34 -18.43 36.02
C ILE A 485 15.36 -18.19 37.17
N GLU A 486 15.24 -16.94 37.60
CA GLU A 486 14.17 -16.52 38.49
C GLU A 486 13.04 -15.89 37.67
N VAL A 487 11.85 -16.39 37.82
CA VAL A 487 10.67 -15.89 37.15
C VAL A 487 9.48 -15.81 38.09
N GLU A 488 8.73 -14.74 38.00
CA GLU A 488 7.48 -14.58 38.71
C GLU A 488 6.35 -15.24 37.92
N ASP A 489 5.74 -16.27 38.49
CA ASP A 489 4.56 -16.91 37.94
C ASP A 489 3.33 -16.03 38.20
N MET A 490 2.91 -15.28 37.20
CA MET A 490 1.78 -14.35 37.29
C MET A 490 0.44 -15.07 37.54
N THR A 491 0.36 -16.39 37.31
CA THR A 491 -0.85 -17.17 37.56
C THR A 491 -0.94 -17.64 39.00
N ALA A 492 0.19 -18.08 39.56
CA ALA A 492 0.27 -18.54 40.94
C ALA A 492 0.65 -17.42 41.94
N ALA A 493 1.06 -16.25 41.44
CA ALA A 493 1.58 -15.11 42.19
C ALA A 493 2.78 -15.51 43.09
N GLU A 494 3.66 -16.37 42.60
CA GLU A 494 4.83 -16.89 43.31
C GLU A 494 6.10 -16.77 42.46
N LYS A 495 7.26 -16.65 43.14
CA LYS A 495 8.55 -16.72 42.43
C LYS A 495 8.99 -18.16 42.28
N LYS A 496 9.40 -18.54 41.10
CA LYS A 496 9.95 -19.84 40.75
C LYS A 496 11.40 -19.72 40.32
N THR A 497 12.24 -20.62 40.82
CA THR A 497 13.63 -20.74 40.42
C THR A 497 13.78 -21.99 39.54
N LEU A 498 14.20 -21.83 38.30
CA LEU A 498 14.47 -22.93 37.36
C LEU A 498 15.99 -23.06 37.17
N ARG A 499 16.46 -24.30 37.02
CA ARG A 499 17.87 -24.63 36.81
C ARG A 499 18.07 -25.54 35.61
N PRO A 500 17.74 -25.04 34.41
CA PRO A 500 17.80 -25.88 33.20
C PRO A 500 19.23 -26.20 32.76
N ALA A 501 19.38 -27.28 32.03
CA ALA A 501 20.62 -27.58 31.34
C ALA A 501 20.80 -26.72 30.05
N LEU A 502 19.70 -26.25 29.49
CA LEU A 502 19.69 -25.40 28.30
C LEU A 502 18.57 -24.37 28.37
N VAL A 503 18.89 -23.13 28.01
CA VAL A 503 17.93 -22.04 27.81
C VAL A 503 17.78 -21.74 26.34
N VAL A 504 16.56 -21.71 25.84
CA VAL A 504 16.26 -21.39 24.45
C VAL A 504 15.50 -20.04 24.38
N LEU A 505 16.12 -19.06 23.77
CA LEU A 505 15.58 -17.70 23.65
C LEU A 505 14.77 -17.54 22.36
N SER A 506 13.49 -17.29 22.49
CA SER A 506 12.63 -16.90 21.37
C SER A 506 12.85 -15.43 21.05
N ASN A 507 13.97 -15.10 20.41
CA ASN A 507 14.33 -13.75 20.05
C ASN A 507 13.42 -13.19 18.94
N GLY A 508 13.32 -11.84 18.90
CA GLY A 508 12.49 -11.13 17.94
C GLY A 508 13.00 -11.24 16.50
N MET A 509 12.18 -10.82 15.57
CA MET A 509 12.56 -10.67 14.15
C MET A 509 12.59 -9.19 13.78
N VAL A 510 13.62 -8.80 13.06
CA VAL A 510 13.85 -7.45 12.54
C VAL A 510 13.90 -7.48 11.01
N PRO A 511 13.74 -6.33 10.33
CA PRO A 511 13.95 -6.26 8.89
C PRO A 511 15.29 -6.87 8.49
N ALA A 512 15.34 -7.50 7.33
CA ALA A 512 16.63 -7.97 6.80
C ALA A 512 17.59 -6.78 6.68
N ARG A 513 18.87 -6.99 7.01
CA ARG A 513 19.90 -5.92 7.06
C ARG A 513 19.98 -5.06 5.80
N GLU A 514 19.53 -5.60 4.65
CA GLU A 514 19.56 -4.91 3.37
C GLU A 514 18.32 -4.03 3.11
N VAL A 515 17.25 -4.18 3.88
CA VAL A 515 15.98 -3.48 3.63
C VAL A 515 16.18 -1.97 3.58
N ALA A 516 16.96 -1.41 4.50
CA ALA A 516 17.21 0.04 4.53
C ALA A 516 17.89 0.55 3.24
N ARG A 517 18.93 -0.16 2.77
CA ARG A 517 19.63 0.18 1.52
C ARG A 517 18.73 -0.04 0.31
N LEU A 518 18.05 -1.16 0.25
CA LEU A 518 17.16 -1.49 -0.87
C LEU A 518 15.98 -0.53 -0.95
N ALA A 519 15.41 -0.11 0.16
CA ALA A 519 14.34 0.88 0.17
C ALA A 519 14.80 2.19 -0.49
N GLY A 520 16.01 2.67 -0.18
CA GLY A 520 16.58 3.84 -0.85
C GLY A 520 16.83 3.62 -2.34
N VAL A 521 17.37 2.45 -2.72
CA VAL A 521 17.63 2.09 -4.14
C VAL A 521 16.32 1.96 -4.93
N LEU A 522 15.30 1.38 -4.32
CA LEU A 522 14.00 1.15 -4.94
C LEU A 522 13.08 2.38 -4.88
N GLY A 523 13.42 3.40 -4.08
CA GLY A 523 12.56 4.56 -3.85
C GLY A 523 11.23 4.19 -3.17
N ILE A 524 11.28 3.32 -2.15
CA ILE A 524 10.11 2.87 -1.37
C ILE A 524 10.29 3.21 0.10
N ASP A 525 9.17 3.35 0.81
CA ASP A 525 9.18 3.67 2.23
C ASP A 525 9.32 2.44 3.12
N ARG A 526 9.69 2.70 4.35
CA ARG A 526 9.72 1.72 5.45
C ARG A 526 8.75 2.15 6.54
N ASN A 527 8.09 1.18 7.16
CA ASN A 527 7.22 1.44 8.30
C ASN A 527 8.02 1.77 9.58
N GLU A 528 7.33 2.09 10.65
CA GLU A 528 7.91 2.44 11.96
C GLU A 528 8.83 1.36 12.56
N ASP A 529 8.59 0.09 12.25
CA ASP A 529 9.42 -1.05 12.66
C ASP A 529 10.58 -1.31 11.68
N GLY A 530 10.71 -0.51 10.61
CA GLY A 530 11.76 -0.57 9.61
C GLY A 530 11.57 -1.60 8.49
N PHE A 531 10.45 -2.34 8.46
CA PHE A 531 10.08 -3.21 7.33
C PHE A 531 9.60 -2.39 6.14
N VAL A 532 9.52 -3.02 4.95
CA VAL A 532 8.95 -2.36 3.77
C VAL A 532 7.50 -1.95 4.05
N GLU A 533 7.17 -0.67 3.79
CA GLU A 533 5.82 -0.17 3.95
C GLU A 533 4.89 -0.71 2.87
N ILE A 534 3.72 -1.15 3.27
CA ILE A 534 2.64 -1.62 2.40
C ILE A 534 1.67 -0.48 2.16
N LEU A 535 1.33 -0.24 0.90
CA LEU A 535 0.48 0.88 0.48
C LEU A 535 -0.89 0.87 1.19
N ASP A 536 -1.54 -0.28 1.22
CA ASP A 536 -2.79 -0.50 1.94
C ASP A 536 -2.88 -1.95 2.41
N ARG A 537 -2.75 -2.15 3.72
CA ARG A 537 -2.76 -3.50 4.34
C ARG A 537 -4.07 -4.27 4.14
N LYS A 538 -5.15 -3.59 3.77
CA LYS A 538 -6.46 -4.21 3.55
C LYS A 538 -6.66 -4.65 2.09
N ASN A 539 -6.38 -3.76 1.14
CA ASN A 539 -6.77 -3.96 -0.26
C ASN A 539 -5.59 -4.11 -1.21
N ARG A 540 -4.38 -3.68 -0.80
CA ARG A 540 -3.16 -3.63 -1.63
C ARG A 540 -1.95 -4.12 -0.83
N ALA A 541 -2.11 -5.30 -0.21
CA ALA A 541 -1.18 -5.84 0.79
C ALA A 541 0.20 -6.24 0.23
N THR A 542 0.37 -6.25 -1.07
CA THR A 542 1.63 -6.58 -1.75
C THR A 542 2.22 -5.41 -2.53
N GLU A 543 1.53 -4.25 -2.57
CA GLU A 543 2.04 -3.05 -3.20
C GLU A 543 2.82 -2.17 -2.23
N THR A 544 3.96 -1.66 -2.69
CA THR A 544 4.77 -0.69 -1.94
C THR A 544 4.31 0.75 -2.23
N THR A 545 4.99 1.71 -1.62
CA THR A 545 4.75 3.12 -1.85
C THR A 545 5.19 3.62 -3.25
N ARG A 546 5.90 2.80 -4.04
CA ARG A 546 6.26 3.07 -5.44
C ARG A 546 5.53 2.11 -6.37
N GLU A 547 4.79 2.63 -7.34
CA GLU A 547 4.12 1.82 -8.35
C GLU A 547 5.09 0.95 -9.14
N GLY A 548 4.67 -0.27 -9.47
CA GLY A 548 5.50 -1.25 -10.16
C GLY A 548 6.55 -1.91 -9.28
N VAL A 549 6.68 -1.50 -8.02
CA VAL A 549 7.52 -2.15 -7.01
C VAL A 549 6.63 -2.82 -5.98
N PHE A 550 6.78 -4.12 -5.84
CA PHE A 550 5.97 -4.99 -5.01
C PHE A 550 6.76 -5.59 -3.86
N VAL A 551 6.06 -6.11 -2.86
CA VAL A 551 6.64 -6.78 -1.70
C VAL A 551 5.85 -8.02 -1.33
N CYS A 552 6.53 -9.09 -0.90
CA CYS A 552 5.88 -10.24 -0.30
C CYS A 552 6.73 -10.89 0.79
N GLY A 553 6.09 -11.77 1.55
CA GLY A 553 6.70 -12.50 2.63
C GLY A 553 7.16 -11.61 3.78
N SER A 554 8.16 -12.06 4.53
CA SER A 554 8.59 -11.36 5.75
C SER A 554 9.37 -10.06 5.52
N ALA A 555 9.55 -9.62 4.27
CA ALA A 555 10.11 -8.30 3.97
C ALA A 555 9.21 -7.15 4.44
N ALA A 556 7.89 -7.37 4.49
CA ALA A 556 6.90 -6.43 4.99
C ALA A 556 6.49 -6.66 6.46
N GLY A 557 7.11 -7.62 7.13
CA GLY A 557 6.87 -7.96 8.54
C GLY A 557 6.89 -9.47 8.79
N PRO A 558 7.07 -9.92 10.04
CA PRO A 558 7.13 -11.33 10.36
C PRO A 558 5.86 -12.09 9.99
N LYS A 559 6.00 -13.21 9.25
CA LYS A 559 4.91 -14.04 8.73
C LYS A 559 5.26 -15.52 8.77
N ALA A 560 4.23 -16.35 8.96
CA ALA A 560 4.37 -17.81 8.85
C ALA A 560 4.60 -18.22 7.38
N LEU A 561 5.17 -19.40 7.18
CA LEU A 561 5.46 -19.93 5.84
C LEU A 561 4.23 -19.97 4.94
N VAL A 562 3.08 -20.37 5.49
CA VAL A 562 1.81 -20.43 4.74
C VAL A 562 1.38 -19.03 4.28
N GLU A 563 1.52 -18.03 5.14
CA GLU A 563 1.23 -16.63 4.77
C GLU A 563 2.21 -16.14 3.69
N CYS A 564 3.49 -16.49 3.83
CA CYS A 564 4.53 -16.17 2.84
C CYS A 564 4.22 -16.75 1.45
N ASN A 565 3.78 -18.01 1.39
CA ASN A 565 3.42 -18.67 0.14
C ASN A 565 2.13 -18.10 -0.46
N THR A 566 1.12 -17.84 0.37
CA THR A 566 -0.13 -17.19 -0.08
C THR A 566 0.13 -15.82 -0.69
N GLU A 567 0.98 -15.01 -0.05
CA GLU A 567 1.36 -13.70 -0.58
C GLU A 567 2.21 -13.81 -1.84
N ALA A 568 3.06 -14.82 -1.95
CA ALA A 568 3.85 -15.05 -3.16
C ALA A 568 2.95 -15.30 -4.38
N SER A 569 1.94 -16.14 -4.22
CA SER A 569 0.95 -16.37 -5.28
C SER A 569 0.07 -15.16 -5.57
N ALA A 570 -0.34 -14.43 -4.52
CA ALA A 570 -1.12 -13.20 -4.69
C ALA A 570 -0.33 -12.12 -5.46
N VAL A 571 0.93 -11.89 -5.08
CA VAL A 571 1.77 -10.89 -5.74
C VAL A 571 2.12 -11.28 -7.18
N ALA A 572 2.28 -12.57 -7.48
CA ALA A 572 2.49 -13.04 -8.85
C ALA A 572 1.28 -12.69 -9.74
N ALA A 573 0.06 -12.93 -9.26
CA ALA A 573 -1.16 -12.55 -9.97
C ALA A 573 -1.30 -11.02 -10.11
N GLU A 574 -0.94 -10.24 -9.09
CA GLU A 574 -0.97 -8.78 -9.15
C GLU A 574 0.05 -8.22 -10.15
N ILE A 575 1.27 -8.75 -10.17
CA ILE A 575 2.30 -8.37 -11.14
C ILE A 575 1.86 -8.75 -12.56
N HIS A 576 1.30 -9.94 -12.76
CA HIS A 576 0.75 -10.35 -14.04
C HIS A 576 -0.32 -9.36 -14.53
N ASN A 577 -1.28 -9.00 -13.67
CA ASN A 577 -2.30 -8.00 -13.99
C ASN A 577 -1.69 -6.62 -14.25
N PHE A 578 -0.68 -6.22 -13.47
CA PHE A 578 0.02 -4.96 -13.67
C PHE A 578 0.70 -4.91 -15.04
N LEU A 579 1.39 -5.95 -15.45
CA LEU A 579 2.08 -6.01 -16.75
C LEU A 579 1.09 -6.13 -17.91
N GLY A 580 0.03 -6.92 -17.76
CA GLY A 580 -1.00 -7.13 -18.77
C GLY A 580 -1.99 -5.96 -18.93
N SER A 581 -2.20 -5.17 -17.87
CA SER A 581 -3.02 -3.98 -17.92
C SER A 581 -2.22 -2.85 -18.57
N ALA A 582 -2.40 -2.62 -19.88
CA ALA A 582 -2.09 -1.32 -20.44
C ALA A 582 -2.78 -0.27 -19.57
N GLY A 583 -2.02 0.56 -18.88
CA GLY A 583 -2.54 1.49 -17.89
C GLY A 583 -3.68 2.33 -18.44
N ARG A 584 -4.92 2.04 -17.99
CA ARG A 584 -6.09 2.83 -18.34
C ARG A 584 -6.08 4.10 -17.53
N ARG A 585 -5.78 5.22 -18.14
CA ARG A 585 -5.97 6.50 -17.51
C ARG A 585 -7.40 6.95 -17.66
N MET A 586 -7.97 7.36 -16.50
CA MET A 586 -9.31 7.91 -16.43
C MET A 586 -9.32 9.45 -16.48
N SER A 587 -8.18 10.09 -16.19
CA SER A 587 -8.05 11.55 -16.13
C SER A 587 -6.73 12.00 -16.76
N PRO A 588 -6.69 13.14 -17.46
CA PRO A 588 -5.46 13.68 -18.01
C PRO A 588 -4.48 14.06 -16.90
N ALA A 589 -3.18 13.85 -17.15
CA ALA A 589 -2.14 14.30 -16.23
C ALA A 589 -2.16 15.83 -16.12
N SER A 590 -1.71 16.32 -14.96
CA SER A 590 -1.39 17.76 -14.82
C SER A 590 -0.22 18.13 -15.74
N THR A 591 -0.17 19.37 -16.17
CA THR A 591 0.93 19.94 -16.98
C THR A 591 1.52 21.18 -16.32
N VAL A 592 2.75 21.54 -16.70
CA VAL A 592 3.43 22.71 -16.16
C VAL A 592 3.52 23.81 -17.21
N ARG A 593 3.02 24.99 -16.87
CA ARG A 593 3.24 26.21 -17.69
C ARG A 593 4.66 26.72 -17.46
N ALA A 594 5.56 26.46 -18.40
CA ALA A 594 6.97 26.82 -18.25
C ALA A 594 7.16 28.33 -18.00
N ALA A 595 6.31 29.18 -18.60
CA ALA A 595 6.36 30.64 -18.44
C ALA A 595 6.05 31.13 -17.01
N ALA A 596 5.35 30.34 -16.22
CA ALA A 596 5.00 30.67 -14.83
C ALA A 596 5.83 29.89 -13.79
N CYS A 597 6.48 28.80 -14.18
CA CYS A 597 7.23 27.96 -13.25
C CYS A 597 8.57 28.61 -12.86
N VAL A 598 8.78 28.80 -11.56
CA VAL A 598 10.04 29.37 -11.00
C VAL A 598 11.03 28.30 -10.52
N GLY A 599 10.70 27.02 -10.58
CA GLY A 599 11.59 25.92 -10.20
C GLY A 599 11.71 25.65 -8.69
N CYS A 600 10.79 26.13 -7.87
CA CYS A 600 10.86 26.18 -6.40
C CYS A 600 10.79 24.83 -5.65
N ASP A 601 10.69 23.69 -6.28
CA ASP A 601 10.59 22.33 -5.70
C ASP A 601 9.30 21.92 -4.94
N VAL A 602 8.42 22.84 -4.58
CA VAL A 602 7.21 22.55 -3.80
C VAL A 602 6.38 21.40 -4.41
N CYS A 603 6.15 21.45 -5.71
CA CYS A 603 5.36 20.44 -6.40
C CYS A 603 6.05 19.05 -6.45
N GLU A 604 7.39 19.01 -6.53
CA GLU A 604 8.18 17.78 -6.51
C GLU A 604 8.11 17.13 -5.12
N SER A 605 8.35 17.89 -4.06
CA SER A 605 8.34 17.42 -2.68
C SER A 605 6.95 16.97 -2.22
N MET A 606 5.89 17.60 -2.74
CA MET A 606 4.52 17.29 -2.37
C MET A 606 3.88 16.16 -3.20
N CYS A 607 4.52 15.73 -4.30
CA CYS A 607 3.96 14.68 -5.14
C CYS A 607 4.09 13.30 -4.47
N PRO A 608 3.01 12.68 -3.96
CA PRO A 608 3.10 11.42 -3.24
C PRO A 608 3.38 10.22 -4.16
N PHE A 609 3.46 10.45 -5.47
CA PHE A 609 3.72 9.42 -6.50
C PHE A 609 5.09 9.59 -7.17
N GLY A 610 5.86 10.60 -6.82
CA GLY A 610 7.14 10.89 -7.48
C GLY A 610 7.00 11.17 -8.98
N ALA A 611 5.86 11.73 -9.39
CA ALA A 611 5.57 12.02 -10.79
C ALA A 611 6.17 13.34 -11.28
N ILE A 612 6.85 14.10 -10.43
CA ILE A 612 7.37 15.41 -10.75
C ILE A 612 8.87 15.42 -10.51
N ASN A 613 9.62 15.84 -11.51
CA ASN A 613 11.06 16.01 -11.45
C ASN A 613 11.43 17.42 -11.88
N ARG A 614 12.52 17.96 -11.34
CA ARG A 614 13.08 19.23 -11.79
C ARG A 614 14.29 18.98 -12.68
N ILE A 615 14.18 19.42 -13.91
CA ILE A 615 15.27 19.38 -14.90
C ILE A 615 15.93 20.75 -15.04
N GLU A 616 17.14 20.80 -15.57
CA GLU A 616 17.70 22.06 -16.05
C GLU A 616 16.78 22.67 -17.12
N ARG A 617 16.44 23.93 -16.97
CA ARG A 617 15.51 24.60 -17.89
C ARG A 617 16.13 24.66 -19.28
N PRO A 618 15.47 24.09 -20.31
CA PRO A 618 15.93 24.25 -21.69
C PRO A 618 16.05 25.72 -22.10
N ALA A 619 17.09 26.08 -22.85
CA ALA A 619 17.34 27.47 -23.27
C ALA A 619 16.16 28.11 -24.01
N GLN A 620 15.39 27.33 -24.74
CA GLN A 620 14.22 27.75 -25.49
C GLN A 620 12.94 27.82 -24.67
N ALA A 621 12.93 27.26 -23.44
CA ALA A 621 11.75 27.28 -22.59
C ALA A 621 11.51 28.70 -22.04
N PRO A 622 10.28 29.21 -22.08
CA PRO A 622 9.97 30.53 -21.59
C PRO A 622 10.29 30.63 -20.09
N ARG A 623 10.74 31.83 -19.65
CA ARG A 623 11.02 32.11 -18.24
C ARG A 623 10.04 33.16 -17.72
N PRO A 624 9.68 33.09 -16.42
CA PRO A 624 8.99 34.19 -15.75
C PRO A 624 9.78 35.49 -15.87
N ALA A 625 9.11 36.63 -16.05
CA ALA A 625 9.73 37.90 -16.35
C ALA A 625 10.49 38.51 -15.14
N GLU A 626 10.20 38.12 -13.91
CA GLU A 626 10.61 38.88 -12.70
C GLU A 626 11.21 38.03 -11.57
N VAL A 627 11.54 36.75 -11.78
CA VAL A 627 12.01 35.90 -10.68
C VAL A 627 13.36 35.26 -10.99
N ASP A 628 14.33 35.48 -10.11
CA ASP A 628 15.57 34.71 -10.02
C ASP A 628 15.26 33.29 -9.50
N GLY A 629 14.78 32.40 -10.36
CA GLY A 629 14.64 30.99 -10.06
C GLY A 629 16.00 30.27 -10.15
N ASP A 630 16.04 29.04 -9.61
CA ASP A 630 17.26 28.19 -9.60
C ASP A 630 17.67 27.66 -11.00
N GLY A 631 17.10 28.19 -12.07
CA GLY A 631 17.35 27.76 -13.45
C GLY A 631 16.71 26.42 -13.81
N ARG A 632 15.88 25.84 -12.94
CA ARG A 632 15.19 24.58 -13.16
C ARG A 632 13.75 24.76 -13.63
N LEU A 633 13.20 23.70 -14.19
CA LEU A 633 11.81 23.58 -14.63
C LEU A 633 11.23 22.28 -14.08
N ALA A 634 10.06 22.37 -13.47
CA ALA A 634 9.33 21.18 -13.09
C ALA A 634 8.74 20.50 -14.34
N VAL A 635 8.86 19.19 -14.41
CA VAL A 635 8.28 18.35 -15.48
C VAL A 635 7.46 17.25 -14.82
N ILE A 636 6.22 17.08 -15.28
CA ILE A 636 5.31 16.05 -14.78
C ILE A 636 5.34 14.87 -15.73
N ASP A 637 5.77 13.72 -15.22
CA ASP A 637 5.63 12.46 -15.93
C ASP A 637 4.14 12.09 -16.02
N ALA A 638 3.62 12.18 -17.23
CA ALA A 638 2.23 11.91 -17.52
C ALA A 638 1.82 10.49 -17.16
N GLU A 639 2.70 9.51 -17.15
CA GLU A 639 2.39 8.11 -16.85
C GLU A 639 2.30 7.82 -15.35
N THR A 640 3.13 8.46 -14.56
CA THR A 640 3.17 8.32 -13.10
C THR A 640 2.17 9.24 -12.39
N CYS A 641 1.80 10.38 -12.98
CA CYS A 641 0.87 11.34 -12.41
C CYS A 641 -0.53 10.71 -12.22
N ARG A 642 -1.15 10.84 -11.09
CA ARG A 642 -2.50 10.32 -10.75
C ARG A 642 -3.61 11.35 -10.87
N ALA A 643 -3.32 12.53 -11.39
CA ALA A 643 -4.28 13.62 -11.53
C ALA A 643 -5.05 13.93 -10.23
N CYS A 644 -4.37 13.86 -9.08
CA CYS A 644 -4.98 14.16 -7.77
C CYS A 644 -5.12 15.67 -7.51
N GLY A 645 -4.30 16.49 -8.17
CA GLY A 645 -4.35 17.94 -8.08
C GLY A 645 -3.62 18.56 -6.88
N ILE A 646 -2.97 17.76 -6.00
CA ILE A 646 -2.21 18.26 -4.85
C ILE A 646 -1.17 19.28 -5.28
N CYS A 647 -0.40 18.99 -6.33
CA CYS A 647 0.63 19.89 -6.85
C CYS A 647 0.06 21.22 -7.38
N ALA A 648 -1.12 21.20 -8.00
CA ALA A 648 -1.78 22.40 -8.50
C ALA A 648 -2.27 23.28 -7.34
N ALA A 649 -2.86 22.69 -6.31
CA ALA A 649 -3.36 23.43 -5.14
C ALA A 649 -2.25 24.09 -4.32
N ASN A 650 -1.03 23.56 -4.37
CA ASN A 650 0.10 24.01 -3.58
C ASN A 650 1.16 24.78 -4.41
N CYS A 651 0.94 24.99 -5.69
CA CYS A 651 1.86 25.77 -6.52
C CYS A 651 1.72 27.28 -6.23
N PRO A 652 2.75 27.95 -5.66
CA PRO A 652 2.65 29.37 -5.32
C PRO A 652 2.47 30.25 -6.55
N GLU A 653 2.99 29.84 -7.71
CA GLU A 653 2.91 30.57 -8.97
C GLU A 653 1.73 30.12 -9.84
N MET A 654 0.87 29.24 -9.33
CA MET A 654 -0.24 28.63 -10.10
C MET A 654 0.22 28.09 -11.48
N ALA A 655 1.48 27.64 -11.55
CA ALA A 655 2.10 27.19 -12.80
C ALA A 655 1.68 25.81 -13.24
N ILE A 656 0.90 25.08 -12.42
CA ILE A 656 0.45 23.72 -12.73
C ILE A 656 -1.02 23.73 -13.16
N GLU A 657 -1.23 23.35 -14.39
CA GLU A 657 -2.57 23.14 -14.95
C GLU A 657 -3.06 21.75 -14.61
N HIS A 658 -4.23 21.68 -14.02
CA HIS A 658 -4.96 20.46 -13.72
C HIS A 658 -6.22 20.40 -14.58
N HIS A 659 -6.70 19.21 -14.91
CA HIS A 659 -7.92 19.03 -15.70
C HIS A 659 -9.19 19.66 -15.06
N LEU A 660 -9.18 19.86 -13.77
CA LEU A 660 -10.12 20.71 -13.04
C LEU A 660 -9.32 21.96 -12.66
N SER A 661 -9.37 22.97 -13.51
CA SER A 661 -8.59 24.19 -13.34
C SER A 661 -9.10 25.02 -12.16
N ASP A 662 -8.33 26.03 -11.72
CA ASP A 662 -8.79 26.99 -10.70
C ASP A 662 -9.95 27.84 -11.21
N GLU A 663 -9.95 28.16 -12.53
CA GLU A 663 -11.05 28.86 -13.19
C GLU A 663 -12.32 28.02 -13.18
N ASP A 664 -12.23 26.70 -13.48
CA ASP A 664 -13.36 25.78 -13.44
C ASP A 664 -13.95 25.68 -12.02
N LEU A 665 -13.10 25.56 -11.01
CA LEU A 665 -13.54 25.49 -9.62
C LEU A 665 -14.22 26.79 -9.17
N THR A 666 -13.61 27.92 -9.49
CA THR A 666 -14.18 29.24 -9.18
C THR A 666 -15.50 29.47 -9.93
N GLY A 667 -15.55 29.05 -11.19
CA GLY A 667 -16.78 29.15 -12.01
C GLY A 667 -17.89 28.26 -11.47
N ARG A 668 -17.57 27.02 -11.05
CA ARG A 668 -18.53 26.11 -10.37
C ARG A 668 -19.09 26.76 -9.08
N LEU A 669 -18.22 27.35 -8.26
CA LEU A 669 -18.63 28.03 -7.04
C LEU A 669 -19.61 29.19 -7.34
N ARG A 670 -19.30 30.04 -8.32
CA ARG A 670 -20.15 31.16 -8.72
C ARG A 670 -21.53 30.70 -9.21
N LEU A 671 -21.58 29.64 -10.03
CA LEU A 671 -22.85 29.10 -10.51
C LEU A 671 -23.67 28.42 -9.41
N LEU A 672 -23.04 27.75 -8.45
CA LEU A 672 -23.74 27.06 -7.37
C LEU A 672 -24.22 28.01 -6.27
N ALA A 673 -23.40 29.00 -5.93
CA ALA A 673 -23.59 29.81 -4.71
C ALA A 673 -23.89 31.30 -4.97
N GLY A 674 -23.63 31.83 -6.19
CA GLY A 674 -23.67 33.28 -6.45
C GLY A 674 -24.99 33.96 -6.16
N ASP A 675 -26.11 33.27 -6.35
CA ASP A 675 -27.47 33.79 -6.10
C ASP A 675 -28.12 33.18 -4.83
N VAL A 676 -27.33 32.50 -4.00
CA VAL A 676 -27.82 31.86 -2.77
C VAL A 676 -27.54 32.76 -1.58
N GLU A 677 -28.55 33.04 -0.80
CA GLU A 677 -28.37 33.79 0.43
C GLU A 677 -27.63 32.98 1.48
N ARG A 678 -26.48 33.50 1.95
CA ARG A 678 -25.62 32.84 2.94
C ARG A 678 -25.34 31.34 2.63
N PRO A 679 -24.77 31.03 1.47
CA PRO A 679 -24.51 29.62 1.10
C PRO A 679 -23.56 28.96 2.08
N VAL A 680 -23.71 27.66 2.29
CA VAL A 680 -22.73 26.81 2.95
C VAL A 680 -22.05 25.97 1.89
N ILE A 681 -20.74 26.11 1.77
CA ILE A 681 -19.96 25.41 0.72
C ILE A 681 -19.35 24.14 1.28
N GLY A 682 -19.60 23.02 0.63
CA GLY A 682 -18.96 21.74 0.95
C GLY A 682 -18.06 21.25 -0.19
N PHE A 683 -16.74 21.30 -0.04
CA PHE A 683 -15.83 20.62 -0.93
C PHE A 683 -15.67 19.17 -0.49
N TYR A 684 -15.82 18.21 -1.39
CA TYR A 684 -15.71 16.81 -1.01
C TYR A 684 -14.93 15.98 -2.05
N CYS A 685 -14.16 15.00 -1.57
CA CYS A 685 -13.54 14.04 -2.47
C CYS A 685 -14.60 13.06 -3.02
N LYS A 686 -14.54 12.76 -4.31
CA LYS A 686 -15.49 11.87 -4.97
C LYS A 686 -15.47 10.44 -4.43
N GLU A 687 -14.38 10.01 -3.80
CA GLU A 687 -14.20 8.63 -3.32
C GLU A 687 -14.95 8.40 -1.99
N CYS A 688 -14.26 8.51 -0.85
CA CYS A 688 -14.85 8.16 0.46
C CYS A 688 -15.99 9.09 0.87
N ALA A 689 -15.76 10.42 0.80
CA ALA A 689 -16.77 11.39 1.18
C ALA A 689 -17.93 11.42 0.18
N GLY A 690 -17.64 11.31 -1.12
CA GLY A 690 -18.67 11.22 -2.17
C GLY A 690 -19.56 9.99 -1.97
N ALA A 691 -18.97 8.83 -1.66
CA ALA A 691 -19.75 7.63 -1.33
C ALA A 691 -20.64 7.84 -0.09
N ALA A 692 -20.13 8.49 0.96
CA ALA A 692 -20.91 8.77 2.17
C ALA A 692 -22.08 9.71 1.88
N ILE A 693 -21.83 10.79 1.11
CA ILE A 693 -22.84 11.77 0.70
C ILE A 693 -23.92 11.12 -0.19
N ALA A 694 -23.53 10.37 -1.20
CA ALA A 694 -24.46 9.68 -2.08
C ALA A 694 -25.33 8.66 -1.34
N LEU A 695 -24.73 7.88 -0.41
CA LEU A 695 -25.46 6.93 0.43
C LEU A 695 -26.38 7.62 1.43
N SER A 696 -26.01 8.80 1.95
CA SER A 696 -26.87 9.65 2.79
C SER A 696 -28.09 10.15 2.00
N GLY A 697 -27.87 10.59 0.74
CA GLY A 697 -28.94 10.96 -0.18
C GLY A 697 -29.94 9.82 -0.44
N LEU A 698 -29.45 8.60 -0.66
CA LEU A 698 -30.29 7.40 -0.79
C LEU A 698 -31.11 7.08 0.46
N ARG A 699 -30.73 7.60 1.62
CA ARG A 699 -31.46 7.47 2.89
C ARG A 699 -32.41 8.63 3.16
N HIS A 700 -32.47 9.60 2.26
CA HIS A 700 -33.24 10.82 2.42
C HIS A 700 -32.83 11.62 3.69
N ASP A 701 -31.52 11.65 3.99
CA ASP A 701 -30.99 12.33 5.17
C ASP A 701 -30.89 13.83 4.88
N ALA A 702 -31.96 14.54 5.23
CA ALA A 702 -32.21 15.90 4.79
C ALA A 702 -31.26 16.94 5.41
N TYR A 703 -30.94 17.98 4.64
CA TYR A 703 -30.23 19.21 5.06
C TYR A 703 -30.70 20.43 4.25
N PRO A 704 -30.39 21.68 4.69
CA PRO A 704 -30.87 22.90 4.03
C PRO A 704 -30.43 23.04 2.57
N ALA A 705 -31.27 23.63 1.72
CA ALA A 705 -31.00 23.77 0.28
C ALA A 705 -29.91 24.81 -0.06
N ASN A 706 -29.54 25.70 0.88
CA ASN A 706 -28.43 26.63 0.71
C ASN A 706 -27.04 25.96 0.79
N VAL A 707 -26.96 24.65 1.05
CA VAL A 707 -25.71 23.87 1.00
C VAL A 707 -25.32 23.61 -0.45
N CYS A 708 -24.13 24.05 -0.86
CA CYS A 708 -23.61 23.91 -2.20
C CYS A 708 -22.41 22.92 -2.16
N LEU A 709 -22.58 21.75 -2.74
CA LEU A 709 -21.57 20.69 -2.75
C LEU A 709 -20.72 20.75 -4.02
N VAL A 710 -19.39 20.74 -3.86
CA VAL A 710 -18.41 20.78 -4.96
C VAL A 710 -17.56 19.50 -4.92
N GLU A 711 -17.75 18.63 -5.90
CA GLU A 711 -17.00 17.40 -6.06
C GLU A 711 -15.58 17.67 -6.55
N LEU A 712 -14.60 17.04 -5.92
CA LEU A 712 -13.18 17.06 -6.28
C LEU A 712 -12.66 15.65 -6.52
N PRO A 713 -11.68 15.44 -7.43
CA PRO A 713 -11.04 14.13 -7.59
C PRO A 713 -10.36 13.67 -6.29
N CYS A 714 -9.73 14.58 -5.60
CA CYS A 714 -9.13 14.42 -4.28
C CYS A 714 -9.32 15.73 -3.51
N LEU A 715 -9.54 15.65 -2.19
CA LEU A 715 -9.66 16.85 -1.37
C LEU A 715 -8.40 17.73 -1.43
N GLY A 716 -7.21 17.12 -1.63
CA GLY A 716 -5.95 17.85 -1.83
C GLY A 716 -5.90 18.75 -3.06
N ARG A 717 -6.95 18.77 -3.92
CA ARG A 717 -7.10 19.74 -5.02
C ARG A 717 -7.62 21.10 -4.56
N VAL A 718 -8.22 21.19 -3.38
CA VAL A 718 -8.67 22.48 -2.85
C VAL A 718 -7.45 23.32 -2.47
N SER A 719 -7.47 24.60 -2.82
CA SER A 719 -6.47 25.59 -2.37
C SER A 719 -7.13 26.60 -1.44
N ALA A 720 -6.33 27.31 -0.65
CA ALA A 720 -6.78 28.41 0.20
C ALA A 720 -7.56 29.47 -0.59
N LEU A 721 -7.17 29.71 -1.85
CA LEU A 721 -7.87 30.68 -2.72
C LEU A 721 -9.31 30.28 -3.03
N HIS A 722 -9.62 28.99 -3.17
CA HIS A 722 -11.00 28.53 -3.37
C HIS A 722 -11.88 28.79 -2.14
N ILE A 723 -11.29 28.64 -0.95
CA ILE A 723 -11.97 28.90 0.32
C ILE A 723 -12.21 30.40 0.50
N VAL A 724 -11.23 31.22 0.17
CA VAL A 724 -11.35 32.68 0.17
C VAL A 724 -12.40 33.15 -0.86
N GLU A 725 -12.45 32.56 -2.05
CA GLU A 725 -13.49 32.85 -3.04
C GLU A 725 -14.88 32.48 -2.53
N ALA A 726 -15.03 31.36 -1.79
CA ALA A 726 -16.29 31.03 -1.14
C ALA A 726 -16.74 32.14 -0.15
N ALA A 727 -15.81 32.65 0.66
CA ALA A 727 -16.09 33.78 1.56
C ALA A 727 -16.47 35.04 0.78
N ARG A 728 -15.80 35.34 -0.34
CA ARG A 728 -16.12 36.46 -1.24
C ARG A 728 -17.56 36.39 -1.82
N LEU A 729 -18.01 35.14 -2.05
CA LEU A 729 -19.41 34.88 -2.48
C LEU A 729 -20.44 34.95 -1.35
N GLY A 730 -20.02 35.33 -0.14
CA GLY A 730 -20.92 35.49 1.00
C GLY A 730 -21.23 34.16 1.70
N ALA A 731 -20.38 33.15 1.58
CA ALA A 731 -20.58 31.88 2.28
C ALA A 731 -20.68 32.09 3.80
N ALA A 732 -21.67 31.46 4.41
CA ALA A 732 -21.84 31.43 5.85
C ALA A 732 -20.80 30.54 6.53
N GLY A 733 -20.30 29.54 5.83
CA GLY A 733 -19.28 28.60 6.27
C GLY A 733 -18.82 27.66 5.17
N VAL A 734 -17.65 27.07 5.35
CA VAL A 734 -17.07 26.06 4.44
C VAL A 734 -16.74 24.80 5.22
N PHE A 735 -17.06 23.64 4.66
CA PHE A 735 -16.54 22.37 5.14
C PHE A 735 -15.81 21.62 4.04
N LEU A 736 -14.75 20.92 4.45
CA LEU A 736 -13.91 20.09 3.60
C LEU A 736 -14.13 18.63 4.00
N ALA A 737 -14.68 17.79 3.12
CA ALA A 737 -14.97 16.40 3.43
C ALA A 737 -14.05 15.47 2.62
N GLY A 738 -13.11 14.81 3.31
CA GLY A 738 -12.10 13.93 2.77
C GLY A 738 -12.28 12.46 3.12
N CYS A 739 -11.27 11.67 2.78
CA CYS A 739 -11.20 10.28 3.19
C CYS A 739 -11.01 10.15 4.71
N ALA A 740 -11.27 8.96 5.27
CA ALA A 740 -10.93 8.67 6.66
C ALA A 740 -9.44 8.96 6.91
N GLU A 741 -9.13 9.43 8.11
CA GLU A 741 -7.79 9.87 8.51
C GLU A 741 -6.72 8.80 8.18
N GLY A 742 -5.64 9.20 7.52
CA GLY A 742 -4.57 8.30 7.07
C GLY A 742 -4.99 7.27 6.03
N ARG A 743 -6.17 7.43 5.39
CA ARG A 743 -6.71 6.51 4.38
C ARG A 743 -6.96 7.19 3.04
N CYS A 744 -6.33 8.32 2.81
CA CYS A 744 -6.46 9.02 1.53
C CYS A 744 -5.99 8.12 0.39
N GLN A 745 -6.83 7.92 -0.62
CA GLN A 745 -6.52 7.10 -1.79
C GLN A 745 -5.33 7.67 -2.59
N PHE A 746 -5.13 8.97 -2.50
CA PHE A 746 -3.99 9.69 -3.07
C PHE A 746 -2.91 10.00 -2.01
N ARG A 747 -2.87 9.26 -0.90
CA ARG A 747 -1.87 9.28 0.18
C ARG A 747 -1.83 10.56 1.03
N ALA A 748 -1.71 11.74 0.41
CA ALA A 748 -1.46 13.01 1.08
C ALA A 748 -2.57 14.06 0.87
N GLY A 749 -3.72 13.67 0.30
CA GLY A 749 -4.77 14.64 -0.03
C GLY A 749 -5.48 15.24 1.18
N ASP A 750 -5.65 14.48 2.25
CA ASP A 750 -6.18 14.93 3.53
C ASP A 750 -5.23 15.89 4.24
N THR A 751 -3.95 15.55 4.31
CA THR A 751 -2.90 16.40 4.89
C THR A 751 -2.74 17.71 4.12
N SER A 752 -2.71 17.64 2.76
CA SER A 752 -2.64 18.83 1.91
C SER A 752 -3.85 19.74 2.11
N ALA A 753 -5.06 19.17 2.16
CA ALA A 753 -6.28 19.93 2.39
C ALA A 753 -6.29 20.62 3.77
N GLY A 754 -5.79 19.93 4.80
CA GLY A 754 -5.63 20.50 6.14
C GLY A 754 -4.69 21.71 6.16
N ALA A 755 -3.55 21.64 5.47
CA ALA A 755 -2.61 22.75 5.34
C ALA A 755 -3.24 23.94 4.58
N GLN A 756 -3.99 23.67 3.51
CA GLN A 756 -4.68 24.72 2.74
C GLN A 756 -5.84 25.34 3.53
N ALA A 757 -6.51 24.57 4.38
CA ALA A 757 -7.53 25.09 5.27
C ALA A 757 -6.93 26.04 6.32
N ALA A 758 -5.84 25.66 6.96
CA ALA A 758 -5.15 26.51 7.93
C ALA A 758 -4.66 27.82 7.28
N LEU A 759 -4.07 27.75 6.09
CA LEU A 759 -3.70 28.94 5.34
C LEU A 759 -4.89 29.83 5.00
N ALA A 760 -6.03 29.23 4.63
CA ALA A 760 -7.26 29.99 4.37
C ALA A 760 -7.79 30.69 5.61
N GLU A 761 -7.76 30.06 6.79
CA GLU A 761 -8.15 30.68 8.07
C GLU A 761 -7.29 31.91 8.38
N GLU A 762 -5.96 31.81 8.19
CA GLU A 762 -5.05 32.95 8.37
C GLU A 762 -5.35 34.10 7.40
N LEU A 763 -5.57 33.80 6.12
CA LEU A 763 -5.91 34.80 5.10
C LEU A 763 -7.26 35.47 5.37
N LEU A 764 -8.27 34.69 5.77
CA LEU A 764 -9.61 35.23 6.11
C LEU A 764 -9.59 36.09 7.37
N ALA A 765 -8.83 35.69 8.38
CA ALA A 765 -8.62 36.48 9.58
C ALA A 765 -7.92 37.80 9.26
N ALA A 766 -6.86 37.77 8.45
CA ALA A 766 -6.16 38.99 8.00
C ALA A 766 -7.02 39.93 7.17
N ALA A 767 -7.95 39.37 6.37
CA ALA A 767 -8.92 40.13 5.59
C ALA A 767 -10.13 40.67 6.40
N GLY A 768 -10.24 40.32 7.69
CA GLY A 768 -11.40 40.71 8.51
C GLY A 768 -12.72 40.00 8.13
N LEU A 769 -12.59 38.80 7.51
CA LEU A 769 -13.69 37.96 7.03
C LEU A 769 -13.72 36.60 7.74
N PRO A 770 -13.78 36.53 9.08
CA PRO A 770 -13.80 35.24 9.77
C PRO A 770 -15.05 34.46 9.39
N MET A 771 -14.83 33.19 9.03
CA MET A 771 -15.85 32.25 8.57
C MET A 771 -15.62 30.88 9.18
N PRO A 772 -16.65 30.18 9.66
CA PRO A 772 -16.51 28.79 10.10
C PRO A 772 -15.91 27.88 9.00
N LEU A 773 -14.85 27.18 9.33
CA LEU A 773 -14.18 26.22 8.46
C LEU A 773 -13.96 24.91 9.21
N GLU A 774 -14.41 23.79 8.66
CA GLU A 774 -14.24 22.47 9.26
C GLU A 774 -13.67 21.48 8.25
N LEU A 775 -12.73 20.62 8.69
CA LEU A 775 -12.25 19.46 7.94
C LEU A 775 -12.88 18.18 8.50
N TRP A 776 -13.53 17.42 7.63
CA TRP A 776 -14.20 16.17 7.99
C TRP A 776 -13.54 14.97 7.34
N HIS A 777 -13.35 13.92 8.13
CA HIS A 777 -12.91 12.61 7.65
C HIS A 777 -14.15 11.70 7.57
N LEU A 778 -14.51 11.28 6.35
CA LEU A 778 -15.71 10.50 6.07
C LEU A 778 -15.38 9.23 5.31
N CYS A 779 -16.20 8.21 5.51
CA CYS A 779 -16.24 7.01 4.69
C CYS A 779 -17.67 6.49 4.54
N ALA A 780 -17.92 5.48 3.73
CA ALA A 780 -19.26 4.98 3.44
C ALA A 780 -20.05 4.51 4.67
N VAL A 781 -19.41 4.20 5.81
CA VAL A 781 -20.11 3.84 7.04
C VAL A 781 -20.77 5.05 7.71
N ASP A 782 -20.29 6.27 7.44
CA ASP A 782 -20.80 7.53 8.01
C ASP A 782 -22.11 8.00 7.36
N ARG A 783 -22.62 7.25 6.39
CA ARG A 783 -23.84 7.56 5.62
C ARG A 783 -25.07 7.93 6.43
N GLY A 784 -25.15 7.52 7.69
CA GLY A 784 -26.27 7.85 8.59
C GLY A 784 -26.05 9.10 9.44
N SER A 785 -24.88 9.71 9.33
CA SER A 785 -24.53 10.91 10.12
C SER A 785 -24.23 12.14 9.27
N VAL A 786 -24.03 11.98 7.96
CA VAL A 786 -23.61 13.07 7.05
C VAL A 786 -24.62 14.22 7.05
N GLY A 787 -25.89 13.97 6.78
CA GLY A 787 -26.90 15.02 6.75
C GLY A 787 -27.07 15.73 8.11
N ARG A 788 -26.99 14.97 9.21
CA ARG A 788 -26.99 15.55 10.56
C ARG A 788 -25.76 16.45 10.77
N ARG A 789 -24.59 16.01 10.37
CA ARG A 789 -23.35 16.78 10.48
C ARG A 789 -23.42 18.07 9.66
N ILE A 790 -23.99 18.00 8.45
CA ILE A 790 -24.24 19.17 7.62
C ILE A 790 -25.24 20.11 8.32
N ARG A 791 -26.37 19.62 8.85
CA ARG A 791 -27.35 20.46 9.60
C ARG A 791 -26.70 21.16 10.79
N LEU A 792 -25.90 20.44 11.57
CA LEU A 792 -25.22 21.01 12.73
C LEU A 792 -24.23 22.11 12.31
N PHE A 793 -23.47 21.87 11.26
CA PHE A 793 -22.57 22.87 10.71
C PHE A 793 -23.32 24.09 10.18
N CYS A 794 -24.41 23.90 9.45
CA CYS A 794 -25.25 25.00 8.97
C CYS A 794 -25.81 25.86 10.11
N ALA A 795 -26.32 25.23 11.17
CA ALA A 795 -26.86 25.96 12.33
C ALA A 795 -25.76 26.83 12.99
N ARG A 796 -24.56 26.26 13.19
CA ARG A 796 -23.41 27.02 13.73
C ARG A 796 -22.96 28.15 12.80
N ALA A 797 -22.82 27.87 11.51
CA ALA A 797 -22.40 28.85 10.51
C ALA A 797 -23.41 30.01 10.37
N GLN A 798 -24.68 29.76 10.62
CA GLN A 798 -25.72 30.77 10.58
C GLN A 798 -25.93 31.52 11.91
N GLY A 799 -25.29 31.07 13.00
CA GLY A 799 -25.42 31.63 14.34
C GLY A 799 -26.66 31.16 15.07
N ASP A 800 -27.31 30.09 14.65
CA ASP A 800 -28.47 29.49 15.32
C ASP A 800 -28.02 28.51 16.41
N GLU A 801 -27.61 29.04 17.56
CA GLU A 801 -27.17 28.26 18.71
C GLU A 801 -28.26 27.33 19.26
N ALA A 802 -29.52 27.69 19.15
CA ALA A 802 -30.63 26.89 19.65
C ALA A 802 -30.81 25.63 18.78
N ALA A 803 -30.80 25.77 17.46
CA ALA A 803 -30.84 24.63 16.54
C ALA A 803 -29.58 23.75 16.68
N ALA A 804 -28.43 24.35 16.85
CA ALA A 804 -27.17 23.59 17.07
C ALA A 804 -27.22 22.76 18.35
N ALA A 805 -27.69 23.33 19.48
CA ALA A 805 -27.84 22.62 20.75
C ALA A 805 -28.87 21.48 20.67
N MET A 806 -29.96 21.67 19.94
CA MET A 806 -30.99 20.66 19.72
C MET A 806 -30.40 19.43 18.94
N LEU A 807 -29.66 19.71 17.86
CA LEU A 807 -29.01 18.67 17.04
C LEU A 807 -27.93 17.88 17.82
N VAL A 808 -27.22 18.55 18.72
CA VAL A 808 -26.25 17.86 19.62
C VAL A 808 -26.97 16.93 20.58
N SER A 809 -28.10 17.40 21.20
CA SER A 809 -28.89 16.58 22.12
C SER A 809 -29.53 15.35 21.46
N GLU A 810 -29.88 15.42 20.19
CA GLU A 810 -30.35 14.29 19.38
C GLU A 810 -29.23 13.27 19.14
N THR A 811 -27.99 13.73 18.94
CA THR A 811 -26.82 12.85 18.77
C THR A 811 -26.60 12.01 20.02
N ASP A 812 -26.64 12.65 21.19
CA ASP A 812 -26.45 11.95 22.48
C ASP A 812 -27.56 10.92 22.77
N ARG A 813 -28.77 11.14 22.29
CA ARG A 813 -29.89 10.21 22.44
C ARG A 813 -29.73 9.00 21.52
N VAL A 814 -29.30 9.21 20.27
CA VAL A 814 -29.09 8.13 19.30
C VAL A 814 -27.91 7.24 19.73
N ASP A 815 -26.82 7.83 20.20
CA ASP A 815 -25.65 7.09 20.66
C ASP A 815 -25.94 6.26 21.93
N ARG A 816 -26.77 6.77 22.83
CA ARG A 816 -27.29 6.03 23.99
C ARG A 816 -28.25 4.90 23.59
N ALA A 817 -29.08 5.11 22.59
CA ALA A 817 -30.02 4.11 22.10
C ALA A 817 -29.31 2.96 21.35
N THR A 818 -28.26 3.28 20.58
CA THR A 818 -27.42 2.29 19.91
C THR A 818 -26.60 1.48 20.90
N SER A 819 -26.00 2.12 21.92
CA SER A 819 -25.27 1.43 22.97
C SER A 819 -26.16 0.57 23.87
N ALA A 820 -27.40 1.01 24.15
CA ALA A 820 -28.40 0.23 24.88
C ALA A 820 -28.93 -0.96 24.04
N GLY A 821 -29.09 -0.79 22.74
CA GLY A 821 -29.48 -1.84 21.81
C GLY A 821 -28.43 -2.95 21.66
N ASP A 822 -27.15 -2.60 21.69
CA ASP A 822 -26.04 -3.56 21.65
C ASP A 822 -25.88 -4.28 23.00
N ALA A 823 -26.11 -3.60 24.12
CA ALA A 823 -26.16 -4.22 25.45
C ALA A 823 -27.36 -5.20 25.57
N ALA A 824 -28.52 -4.87 24.98
CA ALA A 824 -29.68 -5.77 25.00
C ALA A 824 -29.52 -7.01 24.08
N ARG A 825 -28.81 -6.89 22.97
CA ARG A 825 -28.47 -8.03 22.10
C ARG A 825 -27.38 -8.93 22.73
N GLY A 826 -26.47 -8.36 23.51
CA GLY A 826 -25.46 -9.11 24.27
C GLY A 826 -26.07 -9.93 25.43
N ALA A 827 -27.15 -9.44 26.03
CA ALA A 827 -27.84 -10.13 27.14
C ALA A 827 -28.83 -11.23 26.72
N GLY A 828 -29.30 -11.21 25.47
CA GLY A 828 -30.25 -12.21 24.92
C GLY A 828 -29.63 -13.49 24.38
N GLY A 829 -28.29 -13.60 24.34
CA GLY A 829 -27.58 -14.76 23.77
C GLY A 829 -27.16 -15.84 24.75
N ALA A 830 -27.46 -15.71 26.04
CA ALA A 830 -27.02 -16.65 27.09
C ALA A 830 -28.08 -17.64 27.61
N GLY A 831 -29.19 -17.77 26.93
CA GLY A 831 -30.30 -18.69 27.35
C GLY A 831 -30.77 -19.56 26.21
N GLY A 832 -30.13 -20.73 26.02
CA GLY A 832 -30.68 -21.77 25.19
C GLY A 832 -29.69 -22.66 24.48
N ALA A 833 -29.03 -23.55 25.19
CA ALA A 833 -28.65 -24.89 24.72
C ALA A 833 -28.30 -25.75 25.93
N ALA A 834 -29.22 -26.64 26.25
CA ALA A 834 -28.95 -27.79 27.10
C ALA A 834 -28.21 -28.86 26.27
#